data_3cfd69706effc0abb75db34151ca8a05
#
_entry.id   3cfd69706effc0abb75db34151ca8a05
#
_cell.length_a   1.000
_cell.length_b   1.000
_cell.length_c   1.000
_cell.angle_alpha   90.00
_cell.angle_beta   90.00
_cell.angle_gamma   90.00
#
_symmetry.space_group_name_H-M   'P 1'
#
loop_
_entity.id
_entity.type
_entity.pdbx_description
1 polymer ?
#
loop_
_entity_poly.entity_id
_entity_poly.type
_entity_poly.pdbx_seq_one_letter_code
_entity_poly.pdbx_strand_id
1 'polypeptide(L)'
;MSQNQNYDENQIQVLEGLEAVRKRPGMYIGSTGPKGLHHLVYEIVDNSIDEALAGYCSEIKVEILDGDIIRVSDNGRGIPVGIHPKEGISAATVVYTILHAGGKFGGGGYKVSGGLHGVGASVVNALSEWLELTVKDGTNIHFQRFERGNYSEQLKVIGETSETGTSVMFKADGEIFEDTHYDYEVLLKRLREQAFLNAGIKIVFSDLRDKDDEKHEVLHYEGGIKQFVEHIHKTKGLESLTEEVVYVSGTQGDSFAEIAMQYNDSYNEVILSFANNIHTTDGGSHETGFKNALTKVINEYGKKFNLIKDGEKLLGDDVREGITAIVSVKLTECEFEGQTKGRLGNPEVKGFVEKMVTEKLMCYLEENPSAARTIFDKAQAARRAREAAKKARETARRKTAMESASLPGKLADCSEHDIDRTEIYIVEGDSAGGSAKEGRDRKYQAILPLWGKMLNVEKARIDKVYGNEKLMPVVTALGTSIGEDFDISKLRYGKIIIMADADVDGSHIRTLLLTFFFRFMKPLITNGNIYIAQPPLFKVFRGKKVRYAFSDEERDKYIDELTTENGSKPEVQRYKGLGEMDPEQLWETTMNPETRTMLKINMEDAVKADETFTILMGDKVGPRRDFIESNARYVENLDV
;
A
#
# COMPACT_ATOMS: atom_id res chain seq x y z
N MET A 1 -16.94 -40.63 -17.28
CA MET A 1 -15.68 -41.33 -17.64
C MET A 1 -14.56 -40.35 -17.39
N SER A 2 -13.87 -40.48 -16.25
CA SER A 2 -12.69 -39.67 -15.91
C SER A 2 -11.53 -40.18 -16.75
N GLN A 3 -11.05 -39.36 -17.67
CA GLN A 3 -9.76 -39.63 -18.31
C GLN A 3 -8.69 -39.44 -17.22
N ASN A 4 -8.09 -40.59 -16.80
CA ASN A 4 -6.81 -40.59 -16.12
C ASN A 4 -5.77 -40.00 -17.08
N GLN A 5 -5.49 -38.70 -16.97
CA GLN A 5 -4.28 -38.13 -17.54
C GLN A 5 -3.12 -38.69 -16.71
N ASN A 6 -2.38 -39.67 -17.23
CA ASN A 6 -1.14 -40.10 -16.63
C ASN A 6 -0.18 -38.91 -16.59
N TYR A 7 0.19 -38.46 -15.39
CA TYR A 7 1.25 -37.52 -15.18
C TYR A 7 2.58 -38.22 -15.45
N ASP A 8 3.22 -37.88 -16.56
CA ASP A 8 4.50 -38.46 -16.99
C ASP A 8 5.54 -37.39 -17.28
N GLU A 9 6.77 -37.78 -17.57
CA GLU A 9 7.91 -36.93 -17.87
C GLU A 9 7.68 -35.97 -19.05
N ASN A 10 6.79 -36.32 -19.99
CA ASN A 10 6.48 -35.45 -21.14
C ASN A 10 5.61 -34.26 -20.78
N GLN A 11 5.01 -34.26 -19.59
CA GLN A 11 4.23 -33.12 -19.09
C GLN A 11 5.09 -32.09 -18.34
N ILE A 12 6.35 -32.39 -18.08
CA ILE A 12 7.31 -31.48 -17.47
C ILE A 12 7.87 -30.58 -18.58
N GLN A 13 7.38 -29.35 -18.65
CA GLN A 13 7.88 -28.33 -19.58
C GLN A 13 9.02 -27.53 -18.92
N VAL A 14 10.16 -27.50 -19.57
CA VAL A 14 11.27 -26.59 -19.24
C VAL A 14 11.10 -25.33 -20.06
N LEU A 15 10.95 -24.19 -19.38
CA LEU A 15 10.88 -22.87 -20.00
C LEU A 15 12.26 -22.24 -19.91
N GLU A 16 12.81 -21.82 -21.02
CA GLU A 16 14.14 -21.21 -21.09
C GLU A 16 14.04 -19.71 -21.43
N GLY A 17 14.99 -18.92 -20.89
CA GLY A 17 15.15 -17.51 -21.24
C GLY A 17 13.93 -16.64 -20.98
N LEU A 18 13.69 -15.68 -21.88
CA LEU A 18 12.61 -14.69 -21.76
C LEU A 18 11.21 -15.25 -22.04
N GLU A 19 11.10 -16.44 -22.64
CA GLU A 19 9.82 -17.11 -22.81
C GLU A 19 9.18 -17.49 -21.45
N ALA A 20 10.00 -17.86 -20.47
CA ALA A 20 9.56 -18.11 -19.11
C ALA A 20 8.91 -16.89 -18.47
N VAL A 21 9.46 -15.70 -18.72
CA VAL A 21 8.92 -14.42 -18.22
C VAL A 21 7.54 -14.14 -18.83
N ARG A 22 7.40 -14.30 -20.15
CA ARG A 22 6.12 -14.08 -20.86
C ARG A 22 5.02 -15.05 -20.43
N LYS A 23 5.37 -16.32 -20.18
CA LYS A 23 4.39 -17.33 -19.73
C LYS A 23 4.00 -17.18 -18.26
N ARG A 24 4.86 -16.64 -17.41
CA ARG A 24 4.65 -16.49 -15.96
C ARG A 24 5.04 -15.09 -15.47
N PRO A 25 4.47 -13.99 -16.02
CA PRO A 25 4.89 -12.63 -15.69
C PRO A 25 4.72 -12.31 -14.19
N GLY A 26 3.70 -12.84 -13.54
CA GLY A 26 3.45 -12.65 -12.11
C GLY A 26 4.60 -13.09 -11.20
N MET A 27 5.46 -14.00 -11.64
CA MET A 27 6.66 -14.39 -10.86
C MET A 27 7.73 -13.30 -10.81
N TYR A 28 7.74 -12.38 -11.80
CA TYR A 28 8.77 -11.34 -11.94
C TYR A 28 8.25 -9.95 -11.56
N ILE A 29 7.00 -9.63 -11.89
CA ILE A 29 6.40 -8.30 -11.65
C ILE A 29 5.21 -8.33 -10.68
N GLY A 30 4.93 -9.48 -10.06
CA GLY A 30 3.89 -9.67 -9.05
C GLY A 30 2.47 -9.82 -9.61
N SER A 31 2.08 -9.08 -10.65
CA SER A 31 0.77 -9.19 -11.30
C SER A 31 0.83 -8.66 -12.74
N THR A 32 -0.21 -8.92 -13.54
CA THR A 32 -0.40 -8.34 -14.89
C THR A 32 -1.40 -7.19 -14.91
N GLY A 33 -1.90 -6.78 -13.75
CA GLY A 33 -2.75 -5.59 -13.59
C GLY A 33 -1.92 -4.30 -13.46
N PRO A 34 -2.56 -3.16 -13.11
CA PRO A 34 -1.93 -1.84 -13.06
C PRO A 34 -0.64 -1.79 -12.25
N LYS A 35 -0.57 -2.51 -11.13
CA LYS A 35 0.64 -2.57 -10.29
C LYS A 35 1.83 -3.16 -11.03
N GLY A 36 1.65 -4.26 -11.75
CA GLY A 36 2.71 -4.89 -12.54
C GLY A 36 3.09 -4.06 -13.76
N LEU A 37 2.13 -3.34 -14.38
CA LEU A 37 2.39 -2.41 -15.46
C LEU A 37 3.35 -1.29 -15.00
N HIS A 38 3.04 -0.62 -13.89
CA HIS A 38 3.88 0.45 -13.35
C HIS A 38 5.25 -0.06 -12.89
N HIS A 39 5.34 -1.34 -12.48
CA HIS A 39 6.60 -1.96 -12.08
C HIS A 39 7.63 -1.99 -13.21
N LEU A 40 7.21 -2.07 -14.49
CA LEU A 40 8.12 -1.97 -15.64
C LEU A 40 8.89 -0.64 -15.64
N VAL A 41 8.21 0.46 -15.34
CA VAL A 41 8.84 1.78 -15.25
C VAL A 41 9.83 1.81 -14.09
N TYR A 42 9.44 1.26 -12.93
CA TYR A 42 10.31 1.23 -11.74
C TYR A 42 11.61 0.47 -11.99
N GLU A 43 11.57 -0.66 -12.69
CA GLU A 43 12.78 -1.44 -13.00
C GLU A 43 13.79 -0.66 -13.86
N ILE A 44 13.31 0.14 -14.82
CA ILE A 44 14.21 0.97 -15.65
C ILE A 44 14.72 2.18 -14.86
N VAL A 45 13.85 2.85 -14.10
CA VAL A 45 14.25 3.99 -13.26
C VAL A 45 15.25 3.56 -12.18
N ASP A 46 15.03 2.42 -11.53
CA ASP A 46 15.94 1.89 -10.51
C ASP A 46 17.35 1.62 -11.07
N ASN A 47 17.48 1.27 -12.36
CA ASN A 47 18.79 1.15 -13.01
C ASN A 47 19.51 2.51 -13.13
N SER A 48 18.78 3.56 -13.46
CA SER A 48 19.32 4.93 -13.51
C SER A 48 19.63 5.47 -12.11
N ILE A 49 18.83 5.11 -11.10
CA ILE A 49 19.11 5.41 -9.68
C ILE A 49 20.37 4.69 -9.19
N ASP A 50 20.58 3.43 -9.57
CA ASP A 50 21.82 2.70 -9.22
C ASP A 50 23.06 3.38 -9.81
N GLU A 51 22.96 3.94 -11.01
CA GLU A 51 24.01 4.75 -11.63
C GLU A 51 24.26 6.06 -10.87
N ALA A 52 23.19 6.67 -10.32
CA ALA A 52 23.30 7.84 -9.45
C ALA A 52 23.94 7.50 -8.10
N LEU A 53 23.58 6.37 -7.49
CA LEU A 53 24.20 5.88 -6.25
C LEU A 53 25.70 5.59 -6.43
N ALA A 54 26.09 5.17 -7.63
CA ALA A 54 27.49 5.01 -7.99
C ALA A 54 28.23 6.36 -8.25
N GLY A 55 27.50 7.49 -8.23
CA GLY A 55 28.05 8.84 -8.38
C GLY A 55 28.23 9.32 -9.83
N TYR A 56 27.62 8.63 -10.80
CA TYR A 56 27.83 8.92 -12.23
C TYR A 56 26.61 9.53 -12.92
N CYS A 57 25.42 9.54 -12.27
CA CYS A 57 24.20 10.12 -12.81
C CYS A 57 23.69 11.24 -11.90
N SER A 58 23.32 12.37 -12.46
CA SER A 58 22.76 13.53 -11.76
C SER A 58 21.36 13.92 -12.23
N GLU A 59 20.95 13.49 -13.43
CA GLU A 59 19.64 13.80 -13.99
C GLU A 59 19.03 12.55 -14.63
N ILE A 60 17.77 12.30 -14.29
CA ILE A 60 16.92 11.25 -14.89
C ILE A 60 15.68 11.92 -15.46
N LYS A 61 15.32 11.58 -16.70
CA LYS A 61 14.08 12.02 -17.35
C LYS A 61 13.17 10.83 -17.57
N VAL A 62 11.93 10.97 -17.13
CA VAL A 62 10.88 9.97 -17.30
C VAL A 62 9.73 10.63 -18.05
N GLU A 63 9.31 10.05 -19.15
CA GLU A 63 8.28 10.62 -20.01
C GLU A 63 7.23 9.56 -20.35
N ILE A 64 5.96 9.93 -20.25
CA ILE A 64 4.83 9.19 -20.80
C ILE A 64 4.48 9.86 -22.12
N LEU A 65 4.70 9.16 -23.22
CA LEU A 65 4.46 9.63 -24.57
C LEU A 65 3.09 9.17 -25.08
N ASP A 66 2.64 9.76 -26.19
CA ASP A 66 1.41 9.33 -26.86
C ASP A 66 1.41 7.81 -27.12
N GLY A 67 0.24 7.17 -26.93
CA GLY A 67 0.09 5.72 -27.03
C GLY A 67 0.62 4.93 -25.83
N ASP A 68 0.75 5.57 -24.65
CA ASP A 68 1.26 4.97 -23.41
C ASP A 68 2.66 4.36 -23.57
N ILE A 69 3.52 5.06 -24.28
CA ILE A 69 4.92 4.71 -24.45
C ILE A 69 5.72 5.38 -23.32
N ILE A 70 6.57 4.62 -22.67
CA ILE A 70 7.48 5.14 -21.62
C ILE A 70 8.87 5.38 -22.19
N ARG A 71 9.45 6.53 -21.88
CA ARG A 71 10.87 6.82 -22.09
C ARG A 71 11.53 7.16 -20.76
N VAL A 72 12.61 6.47 -20.43
CA VAL A 72 13.47 6.79 -19.31
C VAL A 72 14.87 7.06 -19.84
N SER A 73 15.45 8.21 -19.49
CA SER A 73 16.78 8.63 -19.94
C SER A 73 17.58 9.13 -18.75
N ASP A 74 18.86 8.77 -18.69
CA ASP A 74 19.82 9.25 -17.69
C ASP A 74 21.07 9.83 -18.35
N ASN A 75 21.83 10.60 -17.58
CA ASN A 75 23.11 11.16 -17.96
C ASN A 75 24.31 10.42 -17.30
N GLY A 76 24.14 9.13 -17.01
CA GLY A 76 25.16 8.27 -16.43
C GLY A 76 26.27 7.89 -17.42
N ARG A 77 27.04 6.85 -17.09
CA ARG A 77 28.16 6.37 -17.94
C ARG A 77 27.70 5.70 -19.24
N GLY A 78 26.44 5.29 -19.32
CA GLY A 78 25.93 4.41 -20.36
C GLY A 78 26.25 2.93 -20.09
N ILE A 79 25.35 2.05 -20.56
CA ILE A 79 25.56 0.59 -20.46
C ILE A 79 26.74 0.22 -21.35
N PRO A 80 27.69 -0.66 -20.89
CA PRO A 80 28.82 -1.10 -21.71
C PRO A 80 28.37 -1.72 -23.05
N VAL A 81 28.90 -1.21 -24.14
CA VAL A 81 28.54 -1.62 -25.52
C VAL A 81 29.51 -2.66 -26.13
N GLY A 82 30.62 -2.92 -25.46
CA GLY A 82 31.62 -3.89 -25.91
C GLY A 82 31.09 -5.32 -25.98
N ILE A 83 31.78 -6.18 -26.70
CA ILE A 83 31.40 -7.59 -26.86
C ILE A 83 31.65 -8.36 -25.56
N HIS A 84 30.63 -9.03 -25.06
CA HIS A 84 30.70 -9.86 -23.85
C HIS A 84 31.51 -11.13 -24.14
N PRO A 85 32.56 -11.45 -23.33
CA PRO A 85 33.52 -12.53 -23.65
C PRO A 85 32.92 -13.92 -23.80
N LYS A 86 31.83 -14.23 -23.04
CA LYS A 86 31.20 -15.56 -23.08
C LYS A 86 30.09 -15.64 -24.15
N GLU A 87 29.33 -14.56 -24.32
CA GLU A 87 28.12 -14.59 -25.13
C GLU A 87 28.37 -14.18 -26.59
N GLY A 88 29.50 -13.52 -26.88
CA GLY A 88 29.86 -13.10 -28.24
C GLY A 88 29.00 -12.00 -28.85
N ILE A 89 28.11 -11.40 -28.07
CA ILE A 89 27.24 -10.27 -28.43
C ILE A 89 27.54 -9.06 -27.51
N SER A 90 27.00 -7.89 -27.85
CA SER A 90 27.21 -6.69 -27.02
C SER A 90 26.73 -6.92 -25.58
N ALA A 91 27.48 -6.40 -24.58
CA ALA A 91 27.10 -6.46 -23.18
C ALA A 91 25.74 -5.77 -22.94
N ALA A 92 25.44 -4.70 -23.65
CA ALA A 92 24.12 -4.07 -23.62
C ALA A 92 23.01 -5.05 -24.07
N THR A 93 23.22 -5.78 -25.18
CA THR A 93 22.30 -6.81 -25.64
C THR A 93 22.13 -7.92 -24.60
N VAL A 94 23.22 -8.37 -23.97
CA VAL A 94 23.19 -9.40 -22.91
C VAL A 94 22.25 -8.99 -21.76
N VAL A 95 22.37 -7.75 -21.27
CA VAL A 95 21.55 -7.22 -20.16
C VAL A 95 20.05 -7.25 -20.47
N TYR A 96 19.66 -7.06 -21.74
CA TYR A 96 18.25 -7.03 -22.15
C TYR A 96 17.71 -8.38 -22.60
N THR A 97 18.55 -9.38 -22.87
CA THR A 97 18.09 -10.67 -23.46
C THR A 97 18.38 -11.88 -22.58
N ILE A 98 19.27 -11.78 -21.62
CA ILE A 98 19.66 -12.91 -20.77
C ILE A 98 19.25 -12.62 -19.32
N LEU A 99 18.50 -13.54 -18.70
CA LEU A 99 18.15 -13.47 -17.28
C LEU A 99 19.40 -13.66 -16.41
N HIS A 100 19.44 -13.00 -15.26
CA HIS A 100 20.56 -13.08 -14.32
C HIS A 100 21.90 -12.61 -14.91
N ALA A 101 21.84 -11.64 -15.83
CA ALA A 101 22.98 -10.97 -16.40
C ALA A 101 23.02 -9.51 -15.98
N GLY A 102 24.20 -9.00 -15.57
CA GLY A 102 24.37 -7.60 -15.20
C GLY A 102 25.67 -7.33 -14.46
N GLY A 103 26.13 -6.08 -14.46
CA GLY A 103 27.34 -5.61 -13.79
C GLY A 103 27.25 -5.51 -12.26
N LYS A 104 26.14 -5.96 -11.68
CA LYS A 104 25.85 -5.92 -10.23
C LYS A 104 26.25 -7.20 -9.50
N PHE A 105 26.62 -8.25 -10.24
CA PHE A 105 27.11 -9.53 -9.69
C PHE A 105 28.63 -9.54 -9.61
N GLY A 106 29.25 -9.13 -8.54
CA GLY A 106 30.70 -9.31 -8.40
C GLY A 106 31.51 -8.08 -8.00
N GLY A 107 30.88 -7.07 -7.46
CA GLY A 107 31.56 -6.00 -6.70
C GLY A 107 32.42 -4.99 -7.51
N GLY A 108 32.46 -5.08 -8.83
CA GLY A 108 33.35 -4.22 -9.65
C GLY A 108 32.72 -2.89 -10.10
N GLY A 109 31.42 -2.81 -10.24
CA GLY A 109 30.75 -1.64 -10.84
C GLY A 109 29.84 -0.85 -9.88
N TYR A 110 29.20 -1.53 -8.95
CA TYR A 110 28.26 -0.94 -8.01
C TYR A 110 28.46 -1.53 -6.61
N LYS A 111 28.77 -0.69 -5.61
CA LYS A 111 28.90 -1.12 -4.21
C LYS A 111 27.54 -1.31 -3.55
N VAL A 112 26.56 -0.51 -3.95
CA VAL A 112 25.18 -0.53 -3.47
C VAL A 112 24.28 -0.50 -4.69
N SER A 113 23.30 -1.39 -4.76
CA SER A 113 22.29 -1.36 -5.82
C SER A 113 20.92 -1.86 -5.31
N GLY A 114 19.84 -1.30 -5.87
CA GLY A 114 18.47 -1.78 -5.66
C GLY A 114 18.15 -3.02 -6.51
N GLY A 115 18.78 -3.14 -7.68
CA GLY A 115 18.64 -4.26 -8.61
C GLY A 115 19.48 -5.46 -8.21
N LEU A 116 18.96 -6.36 -7.36
CA LEU A 116 19.71 -7.50 -6.81
C LEU A 116 19.75 -8.72 -7.73
N HIS A 117 18.76 -8.90 -8.59
CA HIS A 117 18.56 -10.17 -9.31
C HIS A 117 19.09 -10.15 -10.76
N GLY A 118 19.45 -8.98 -11.31
CA GLY A 118 19.94 -8.84 -12.69
C GLY A 118 18.91 -9.27 -13.74
N VAL A 119 17.61 -9.06 -13.46
CA VAL A 119 16.52 -9.47 -14.36
C VAL A 119 15.63 -8.31 -14.80
N GLY A 120 15.66 -7.15 -14.15
CA GLY A 120 14.71 -6.06 -14.40
C GLY A 120 14.67 -5.62 -15.86
N ALA A 121 15.80 -5.30 -16.47
CA ALA A 121 15.88 -4.85 -17.86
C ALA A 121 15.38 -5.92 -18.85
N SER A 122 15.77 -7.18 -18.65
CA SER A 122 15.35 -8.30 -19.50
C SER A 122 13.88 -8.66 -19.31
N VAL A 123 13.31 -8.48 -18.11
CA VAL A 123 11.89 -8.64 -17.83
C VAL A 123 11.07 -7.56 -18.53
N VAL A 124 11.49 -6.28 -18.45
CA VAL A 124 10.82 -5.20 -19.18
C VAL A 124 10.84 -5.46 -20.69
N ASN A 125 11.98 -5.88 -21.24
CA ASN A 125 12.08 -6.24 -22.65
C ASN A 125 11.11 -7.39 -23.02
N ALA A 126 11.08 -8.46 -22.22
CA ALA A 126 10.20 -9.62 -22.47
C ALA A 126 8.71 -9.26 -22.43
N LEU A 127 8.31 -8.30 -21.58
CA LEU A 127 6.91 -7.90 -21.35
C LEU A 127 6.49 -6.68 -22.16
N SER A 128 7.37 -6.18 -23.05
CA SER A 128 7.09 -5.10 -23.97
C SER A 128 6.75 -5.62 -25.36
N GLU A 129 5.82 -4.95 -26.04
CA GLU A 129 5.56 -5.14 -27.47
C GLU A 129 6.84 -4.85 -28.26
N TRP A 130 7.48 -3.73 -27.92
CA TRP A 130 8.80 -3.37 -28.40
C TRP A 130 9.55 -2.54 -27.35
N LEU A 131 10.88 -2.59 -27.44
CA LEU A 131 11.79 -1.79 -26.62
C LEU A 131 12.91 -1.26 -27.49
N GLU A 132 13.26 0.02 -27.32
CA GLU A 132 14.37 0.69 -27.99
C GLU A 132 15.39 1.13 -26.93
N LEU A 133 16.62 0.69 -27.12
CA LEU A 133 17.78 1.04 -26.31
C LEU A 133 18.67 1.99 -27.10
N THR A 134 18.94 3.15 -26.51
CA THR A 134 19.96 4.10 -27.00
C THR A 134 21.01 4.28 -25.92
N VAL A 135 22.28 4.08 -26.28
CA VAL A 135 23.42 4.28 -25.39
C VAL A 135 24.37 5.31 -25.97
N LYS A 136 24.71 6.31 -25.18
CA LYS A 136 25.73 7.32 -25.48
C LYS A 136 26.97 6.98 -24.65
N ASP A 137 28.10 6.72 -25.29
CA ASP A 137 29.34 6.28 -24.64
C ASP A 137 30.43 7.38 -24.55
N GLY A 138 30.05 8.62 -24.90
CA GLY A 138 30.99 9.77 -24.96
C GLY A 138 31.71 9.92 -26.31
N THR A 139 31.48 9.00 -27.25
CA THR A 139 32.04 9.02 -28.61
C THR A 139 30.93 8.74 -29.63
N ASN A 140 30.16 7.70 -29.41
CA ASN A 140 29.14 7.22 -30.32
C ASN A 140 27.75 7.13 -29.65
N ILE A 141 26.73 7.20 -30.50
CA ILE A 141 25.36 6.86 -30.15
C ILE A 141 25.07 5.47 -30.70
N HIS A 142 24.83 4.53 -29.79
CA HIS A 142 24.47 3.15 -30.13
C HIS A 142 22.96 2.97 -30.00
N PHE A 143 22.37 2.19 -30.90
CA PHE A 143 20.94 1.93 -30.93
C PHE A 143 20.67 0.45 -31.18
N GLN A 144 19.68 -0.08 -30.47
CA GLN A 144 19.13 -1.41 -30.71
C GLN A 144 17.63 -1.43 -30.42
N ARG A 145 16.87 -2.14 -31.26
CA ARG A 145 15.44 -2.39 -31.07
C ARG A 145 15.19 -3.86 -30.78
N PHE A 146 14.28 -4.08 -29.87
CA PHE A 146 13.81 -5.39 -29.44
C PHE A 146 12.29 -5.49 -29.66
N GLU A 147 11.80 -6.69 -29.94
CA GLU A 147 10.39 -7.00 -30.06
C GLU A 147 10.07 -8.25 -29.23
N ARG A 148 9.21 -8.10 -28.21
CA ARG A 148 8.82 -9.17 -27.28
C ARG A 148 10.00 -9.98 -26.73
N GLY A 149 11.07 -9.28 -26.34
CA GLY A 149 12.28 -9.90 -25.82
C GLY A 149 13.33 -10.30 -26.84
N ASN A 150 13.00 -10.31 -28.13
CA ASN A 150 13.89 -10.72 -29.21
C ASN A 150 14.45 -9.51 -29.96
N TYR A 151 15.57 -9.69 -30.65
CA TYR A 151 16.13 -8.69 -31.54
C TYR A 151 16.43 -9.30 -32.91
N SER A 152 16.20 -8.51 -33.97
CA SER A 152 16.50 -8.88 -35.35
C SER A 152 17.84 -8.34 -35.82
N GLU A 153 18.27 -7.20 -35.25
CA GLU A 153 19.51 -6.53 -35.59
C GLU A 153 20.38 -6.37 -34.33
N GLN A 154 21.70 -6.49 -34.51
CA GLN A 154 22.66 -6.23 -33.44
C GLN A 154 22.73 -4.73 -33.10
N LEU A 155 23.30 -4.41 -31.95
CA LEU A 155 23.60 -3.04 -31.55
C LEU A 155 24.42 -2.33 -32.62
N LYS A 156 23.96 -1.19 -33.12
CA LYS A 156 24.59 -0.43 -34.20
C LYS A 156 24.87 1.01 -33.80
N VAL A 157 25.94 1.58 -34.32
CA VAL A 157 26.25 3.01 -34.21
C VAL A 157 25.34 3.77 -35.16
N ILE A 158 24.64 4.79 -34.64
CA ILE A 158 23.73 5.64 -35.42
C ILE A 158 24.19 7.11 -35.49
N GLY A 159 25.18 7.49 -34.72
CA GLY A 159 25.73 8.86 -34.69
C GLY A 159 26.91 9.00 -33.74
N GLU A 160 27.46 10.20 -33.69
CA GLU A 160 28.55 10.60 -32.77
C GLU A 160 28.00 11.52 -31.68
N THR A 161 28.60 11.48 -30.48
CA THR A 161 28.23 12.32 -29.34
C THR A 161 29.42 12.53 -28.41
N SER A 162 29.41 13.64 -27.68
CA SER A 162 30.32 13.86 -26.54
C SER A 162 29.63 13.60 -25.19
N GLU A 163 28.37 13.23 -25.19
CA GLU A 163 27.58 12.95 -23.99
C GLU A 163 27.64 11.48 -23.64
N THR A 164 27.41 11.17 -22.37
CA THR A 164 27.21 9.80 -21.88
C THR A 164 25.79 9.63 -21.34
N GLY A 165 25.27 8.40 -21.30
CA GLY A 165 23.98 8.09 -20.73
C GLY A 165 23.27 6.93 -21.41
N THR A 166 22.16 6.53 -20.82
CA THR A 166 21.28 5.49 -21.35
C THR A 166 19.88 6.05 -21.53
N SER A 167 19.23 5.72 -22.64
CA SER A 167 17.80 5.99 -22.87
C SER A 167 17.11 4.69 -23.28
N VAL A 168 16.05 4.38 -22.56
CA VAL A 168 15.19 3.21 -22.81
C VAL A 168 13.80 3.70 -23.12
N MET A 169 13.27 3.31 -24.26
CA MET A 169 11.90 3.59 -24.67
C MET A 169 11.17 2.28 -24.90
N PHE A 170 9.99 2.10 -24.32
CA PHE A 170 9.26 0.84 -24.46
C PHE A 170 7.76 1.04 -24.43
N LYS A 171 7.05 0.09 -25.02
CA LYS A 171 5.60 -0.03 -24.98
C LYS A 171 5.21 -1.38 -24.39
N ALA A 172 4.42 -1.36 -23.32
CA ALA A 172 3.93 -2.59 -22.70
C ALA A 172 3.10 -3.43 -23.68
N ASP A 173 3.21 -4.77 -23.58
CA ASP A 173 2.52 -5.69 -24.49
C ASP A 173 1.08 -5.95 -24.04
N GLY A 174 0.10 -5.48 -24.82
CA GLY A 174 -1.33 -5.69 -24.59
C GLY A 174 -1.79 -7.15 -24.68
N GLU A 175 -0.93 -8.10 -25.14
CA GLU A 175 -1.21 -9.53 -25.01
C GLU A 175 -0.96 -10.07 -23.60
N ILE A 176 -0.24 -9.33 -22.75
CA ILE A 176 0.12 -9.71 -21.38
C ILE A 176 -0.65 -8.89 -20.35
N PHE A 177 -0.76 -7.59 -20.56
CA PHE A 177 -1.44 -6.67 -19.65
C PHE A 177 -2.88 -6.44 -20.13
N GLU A 178 -3.84 -6.54 -19.20
CA GLU A 178 -5.26 -6.27 -19.48
C GLU A 178 -5.49 -4.78 -19.77
N ASP A 179 -4.72 -3.91 -19.12
CA ASP A 179 -4.69 -2.47 -19.33
C ASP A 179 -3.24 -2.02 -19.43
N THR A 180 -2.92 -1.19 -20.44
CA THR A 180 -1.58 -0.63 -20.67
C THR A 180 -1.51 0.87 -20.36
N HIS A 181 -2.56 1.43 -19.74
CA HIS A 181 -2.61 2.85 -19.38
C HIS A 181 -1.83 3.15 -18.10
N TYR A 182 -0.86 4.06 -18.18
CA TYR A 182 -0.07 4.49 -17.02
C TYR A 182 -0.76 5.62 -16.25
N ASP A 183 -0.91 5.43 -14.94
CA ASP A 183 -1.40 6.47 -14.03
C ASP A 183 -0.25 7.42 -13.66
N TYR A 184 -0.41 8.70 -14.05
CA TYR A 184 0.56 9.76 -13.77
C TYR A 184 0.84 9.93 -12.29
N GLU A 185 -0.19 9.96 -11.44
CA GLU A 185 -0.03 10.21 -10.01
C GLU A 185 0.69 9.05 -9.29
N VAL A 186 0.44 7.82 -9.72
CA VAL A 186 1.13 6.63 -9.20
C VAL A 186 2.64 6.71 -9.50
N LEU A 187 2.99 7.04 -10.75
CA LEU A 187 4.39 7.22 -11.14
C LEU A 187 5.04 8.42 -10.44
N LEU A 188 4.35 9.56 -10.40
CA LEU A 188 4.83 10.79 -9.76
C LEU A 188 5.19 10.55 -8.28
N LYS A 189 4.32 9.85 -7.56
CA LYS A 189 4.56 9.51 -6.16
C LYS A 189 5.84 8.69 -5.99
N ARG A 190 6.00 7.63 -6.78
CA ARG A 190 7.19 6.78 -6.71
C ARG A 190 8.48 7.50 -7.08
N LEU A 191 8.44 8.31 -8.15
CA LEU A 191 9.58 9.11 -8.58
C LEU A 191 9.97 10.16 -7.53
N ARG A 192 8.98 10.74 -6.85
CA ARG A 192 9.21 11.70 -5.75
C ARG A 192 9.88 11.02 -4.55
N GLU A 193 9.46 9.80 -4.18
CA GLU A 193 10.13 9.00 -3.15
C GLU A 193 11.61 8.74 -3.51
N GLN A 194 11.88 8.35 -4.76
CA GLN A 194 13.25 8.14 -5.24
C GLN A 194 14.10 9.41 -5.18
N ALA A 195 13.53 10.57 -5.52
CA ALA A 195 14.23 11.84 -5.44
C ALA A 195 14.54 12.25 -3.99
N PHE A 196 13.66 11.95 -3.02
CA PHE A 196 13.94 12.17 -1.60
C PHE A 196 15.01 11.23 -1.03
N LEU A 197 15.00 9.95 -1.44
CA LEU A 197 15.95 8.94 -0.96
C LEU A 197 17.36 9.13 -1.52
N ASN A 198 17.50 9.92 -2.59
CA ASN A 198 18.76 10.19 -3.28
C ASN A 198 18.99 11.69 -3.37
N ALA A 199 19.40 12.29 -2.24
CA ALA A 199 19.63 13.73 -2.16
C ALA A 199 20.51 14.26 -3.31
N GLY A 200 20.06 15.35 -3.95
CA GLY A 200 20.78 16.00 -5.04
C GLY A 200 20.57 15.41 -6.43
N ILE A 201 19.86 14.27 -6.57
CA ILE A 201 19.43 13.80 -7.89
C ILE A 201 18.27 14.65 -8.40
N LYS A 202 18.29 14.95 -9.70
CA LYS A 202 17.19 15.63 -10.39
C LYS A 202 16.40 14.64 -11.24
N ILE A 203 15.13 14.45 -10.94
CA ILE A 203 14.21 13.66 -11.76
C ILE A 203 13.22 14.61 -12.43
N VAL A 204 13.17 14.58 -13.76
CA VAL A 204 12.19 15.33 -14.55
C VAL A 204 11.14 14.35 -15.03
N PHE A 205 9.90 14.54 -14.62
CA PHE A 205 8.78 13.69 -15.01
C PHE A 205 7.78 14.46 -15.86
N SER A 206 7.42 13.91 -17.00
CA SER A 206 6.51 14.55 -17.96
C SER A 206 5.45 13.58 -18.46
N ASP A 207 4.21 14.03 -18.53
CA ASP A 207 3.13 13.35 -19.26
C ASP A 207 2.82 14.17 -20.52
N LEU A 208 3.17 13.59 -21.67
CA LEU A 208 3.08 14.22 -22.98
C LEU A 208 1.99 13.57 -23.85
N ARG A 209 1.06 12.81 -23.25
CA ARG A 209 -0.02 12.15 -23.98
C ARG A 209 -1.04 13.13 -24.53
N ASP A 210 -1.36 14.16 -23.76
CA ASP A 210 -2.28 15.23 -24.19
C ASP A 210 -1.49 16.51 -24.43
N LYS A 211 -1.41 16.94 -25.68
CA LYS A 211 -0.69 18.16 -26.10
C LYS A 211 -1.31 19.44 -25.55
N ASP A 212 -2.58 19.41 -25.17
CA ASP A 212 -3.29 20.55 -24.63
C ASP A 212 -3.22 20.62 -23.09
N ASP A 213 -2.82 19.51 -22.42
CA ASP A 213 -2.66 19.39 -20.95
C ASP A 213 -1.35 18.66 -20.58
N GLU A 214 -0.22 19.11 -21.14
CA GLU A 214 1.09 18.55 -20.80
C GLU A 214 1.42 18.81 -19.33
N LYS A 215 1.82 17.75 -18.59
CA LYS A 215 2.24 17.85 -17.20
C LYS A 215 3.75 17.71 -17.10
N HIS A 216 4.37 18.61 -16.34
CA HIS A 216 5.81 18.61 -16.09
C HIS A 216 6.09 18.82 -14.61
N GLU A 217 6.83 17.90 -14.00
CA GLU A 217 7.29 18.01 -12.62
C GLU A 217 8.81 17.84 -12.55
N VAL A 218 9.46 18.72 -11.78
CA VAL A 218 10.89 18.63 -11.48
C VAL A 218 11.06 18.27 -10.02
N LEU A 219 11.54 17.06 -9.78
CA LEU A 219 11.75 16.49 -8.46
C LEU A 219 13.24 16.59 -8.12
N HIS A 220 13.59 17.52 -7.23
CA HIS A 220 14.97 17.76 -6.82
C HIS A 220 15.01 18.23 -5.36
N TYR A 221 15.57 17.40 -4.49
CA TYR A 221 15.54 17.60 -3.04
C TYR A 221 16.95 17.47 -2.44
N GLU A 222 17.60 18.58 -2.20
CA GLU A 222 18.96 18.60 -1.60
C GLU A 222 18.96 18.14 -0.14
N GLY A 223 17.89 18.38 0.59
CA GLY A 223 17.72 17.95 1.98
C GLY A 223 17.36 16.48 2.15
N GLY A 224 17.12 15.74 1.05
CA GLY A 224 16.91 14.30 1.06
C GLY A 224 15.76 13.86 1.96
N ILE A 225 16.00 12.86 2.81
CA ILE A 225 14.97 12.30 3.70
C ILE A 225 14.46 13.28 4.78
N LYS A 226 15.17 14.36 5.09
CA LYS A 226 14.64 15.44 5.93
C LYS A 226 13.45 16.11 5.25
N GLN A 227 13.63 16.53 4.00
CA GLN A 227 12.55 17.12 3.19
C GLN A 227 11.42 16.12 2.94
N PHE A 228 11.70 14.82 2.95
CA PHE A 228 10.66 13.80 2.87
C PHE A 228 9.74 13.83 4.09
N VAL A 229 10.28 13.93 5.31
CA VAL A 229 9.48 14.10 6.53
C VAL A 229 8.63 15.37 6.46
N GLU A 230 9.23 16.50 6.06
CA GLU A 230 8.52 17.78 5.89
C GLU A 230 7.40 17.68 4.84
N HIS A 231 7.66 16.99 3.73
CA HIS A 231 6.67 16.75 2.69
C HIS A 231 5.49 15.93 3.20
N ILE A 232 5.75 14.87 3.99
CA ILE A 232 4.68 14.07 4.61
C ILE A 232 3.84 14.95 5.54
N HIS A 233 4.46 15.78 6.38
CA HIS A 233 3.75 16.69 7.27
C HIS A 233 2.87 17.67 6.48
N LYS A 234 3.43 18.28 5.42
CA LYS A 234 2.68 19.20 4.56
C LYS A 234 1.48 18.53 3.89
N THR A 235 1.70 17.35 3.29
CA THR A 235 0.65 16.62 2.56
C THR A 235 -0.47 16.15 3.50
N LYS A 236 -0.11 15.68 4.70
CA LYS A 236 -1.08 15.24 5.71
C LYS A 236 -1.63 16.37 6.57
N GLY A 237 -1.14 17.59 6.42
CA GLY A 237 -1.53 18.77 7.22
C GLY A 237 -1.16 18.62 8.70
N LEU A 238 -0.07 17.93 9.03
CA LEU A 238 0.39 17.73 10.40
C LEU A 238 1.18 18.93 10.90
N GLU A 239 0.98 19.31 12.17
CA GLU A 239 1.74 20.36 12.83
C GLU A 239 2.94 19.76 13.55
N SER A 240 4.14 20.19 13.16
CA SER A 240 5.38 19.77 13.79
C SER A 240 5.46 20.29 15.24
N LEU A 241 5.85 19.43 16.17
CA LEU A 241 6.04 19.79 17.58
C LEU A 241 7.47 20.29 17.87
N THR A 242 8.42 20.04 16.96
CA THR A 242 9.81 20.51 17.04
C THR A 242 10.12 21.37 15.80
N GLU A 243 11.01 22.35 15.94
CA GLU A 243 11.36 23.25 14.85
C GLU A 243 12.08 22.52 13.72
N GLU A 244 13.00 21.62 14.06
CA GLU A 244 13.84 20.91 13.09
C GLU A 244 13.51 19.42 13.04
N VAL A 245 13.74 18.83 11.85
CA VAL A 245 13.75 17.38 11.64
C VAL A 245 15.03 16.81 12.22
N VAL A 246 14.92 15.89 13.15
CA VAL A 246 16.06 15.14 13.71
C VAL A 246 16.64 14.27 12.60
N TYR A 247 17.94 14.39 12.33
CA TYR A 247 18.63 13.60 11.34
C TYR A 247 19.85 12.93 11.95
N VAL A 248 19.96 11.63 11.78
CA VAL A 248 21.10 10.83 12.20
C VAL A 248 21.54 9.90 11.06
N SER A 249 22.84 9.77 10.87
CA SER A 249 23.40 8.88 9.85
C SER A 249 24.70 8.25 10.32
N GLY A 250 25.06 7.12 9.76
CA GLY A 250 26.31 6.45 10.11
C GLY A 250 26.66 5.33 9.13
N THR A 251 27.94 4.90 9.20
CA THR A 251 28.49 3.81 8.40
C THR A 251 29.04 2.71 9.29
N GLN A 252 28.92 1.48 8.85
CA GLN A 252 29.58 0.32 9.44
C GLN A 252 30.08 -0.60 8.32
N GLY A 253 31.40 -0.63 8.10
CA GLY A 253 31.97 -1.26 6.90
C GLY A 253 31.48 -0.56 5.64
N ASP A 254 30.92 -1.31 4.71
CA ASP A 254 30.33 -0.78 3.47
C ASP A 254 28.80 -0.47 3.61
N SER A 255 28.23 -0.73 4.78
CA SER A 255 26.82 -0.41 5.06
C SER A 255 26.67 1.02 5.54
N PHE A 256 25.63 1.70 5.04
CA PHE A 256 25.25 3.06 5.44
C PHE A 256 23.78 3.07 5.93
N ALA A 257 23.51 3.83 6.97
CA ALA A 257 22.17 4.07 7.43
C ALA A 257 21.94 5.56 7.68
N GLU A 258 20.76 6.04 7.34
CA GLU A 258 20.31 7.40 7.62
C GLU A 258 18.86 7.37 8.07
N ILE A 259 18.54 8.22 9.04
CA ILE A 259 17.20 8.32 9.62
C ILE A 259 16.87 9.79 9.79
N ALA A 260 15.69 10.16 9.32
CA ALA A 260 15.09 11.46 9.60
C ALA A 260 13.78 11.25 10.35
N MET A 261 13.53 12.00 11.43
CA MET A 261 12.29 11.90 12.19
C MET A 261 11.87 13.24 12.78
N GLN A 262 10.55 13.41 12.95
CA GLN A 262 9.97 14.56 13.62
C GLN A 262 8.66 14.17 14.29
N TYR A 263 8.37 14.74 15.46
CA TYR A 263 7.10 14.56 16.13
C TYR A 263 6.08 15.60 15.69
N ASN A 264 4.82 15.19 15.65
CA ASN A 264 3.70 16.01 15.24
C ASN A 264 2.51 15.90 16.21
N ASP A 265 1.46 16.68 15.94
CA ASP A 265 0.26 16.78 16.77
C ASP A 265 -0.66 15.55 16.71
N SER A 266 -0.47 14.63 15.77
CA SER A 266 -1.30 13.43 15.60
C SER A 266 -1.05 12.36 16.68
N TYR A 267 -1.87 11.31 16.66
CA TYR A 267 -1.73 10.14 17.54
C TYR A 267 -1.18 8.91 16.82
N ASN A 268 -1.05 8.98 15.49
CA ASN A 268 -0.60 7.86 14.68
C ASN A 268 0.91 7.89 14.47
N GLU A 269 1.54 6.72 14.38
CA GLU A 269 2.91 6.61 13.89
C GLU A 269 2.94 6.50 12.37
N VAL A 270 3.89 7.18 11.73
CA VAL A 270 4.21 7.05 10.31
C VAL A 270 5.68 6.73 10.21
N ILE A 271 6.01 5.47 9.98
CA ILE A 271 7.39 5.02 9.79
C ILE A 271 7.48 4.39 8.42
N LEU A 272 8.28 5.00 7.53
CA LEU A 272 8.59 4.46 6.21
C LEU A 272 10.02 3.94 6.24
N SER A 273 10.21 2.67 5.90
CA SER A 273 11.50 2.02 5.92
C SER A 273 11.94 1.57 4.53
N PHE A 274 13.22 1.77 4.21
CA PHE A 274 13.80 1.52 2.89
C PHE A 274 15.12 0.78 3.01
N ALA A 275 15.35 -0.17 2.10
CA ALA A 275 16.63 -0.83 1.93
C ALA A 275 17.05 -0.74 0.46
N ASN A 276 18.21 -0.12 0.17
CA ASN A 276 18.68 0.18 -1.19
C ASN A 276 17.58 0.84 -2.04
N ASN A 277 16.91 1.86 -1.48
CA ASN A 277 15.79 2.61 -2.08
C ASN A 277 14.50 1.80 -2.35
N ILE A 278 14.44 0.54 -1.92
CA ILE A 278 13.25 -0.29 -2.01
C ILE A 278 12.44 -0.11 -0.73
N HIS A 279 11.16 0.24 -0.86
CA HIS A 279 10.25 0.39 0.27
C HIS A 279 9.94 -0.98 0.89
N THR A 280 10.30 -1.16 2.15
CA THR A 280 10.02 -2.37 2.93
C THR A 280 8.70 -2.22 3.67
N THR A 281 7.60 -2.48 2.99
CA THR A 281 6.23 -2.26 3.49
C THR A 281 5.89 -3.04 4.75
N ASP A 282 6.57 -4.17 4.97
CA ASP A 282 6.41 -5.04 6.14
C ASP A 282 7.57 -4.84 7.14
N GLY A 283 8.33 -3.74 6.99
CA GLY A 283 9.44 -3.37 7.85
C GLY A 283 10.68 -4.23 7.65
N GLY A 284 11.32 -4.60 8.76
CA GLY A 284 12.50 -5.45 8.75
C GLY A 284 13.45 -5.17 9.91
N SER A 285 14.67 -5.71 9.79
CA SER A 285 15.70 -5.59 10.82
C SER A 285 16.11 -4.14 11.11
N HIS A 286 16.21 -3.28 10.07
CA HIS A 286 16.55 -1.86 10.19
C HIS A 286 15.47 -1.07 10.94
N GLU A 287 14.19 -1.28 10.62
CA GLU A 287 13.08 -0.64 11.31
C GLU A 287 12.99 -1.12 12.77
N THR A 288 13.18 -2.41 13.01
CA THR A 288 13.22 -2.99 14.35
C THR A 288 14.36 -2.38 15.17
N GLY A 289 15.55 -2.22 14.58
CA GLY A 289 16.70 -1.56 15.21
C GLY A 289 16.39 -0.11 15.61
N PHE A 290 15.76 0.65 14.70
CA PHE A 290 15.32 2.01 14.98
C PHE A 290 14.30 2.09 16.12
N LYS A 291 13.22 1.28 16.08
CA LYS A 291 12.18 1.27 17.11
C LYS A 291 12.72 0.92 18.50
N ASN A 292 13.65 -0.04 18.56
CA ASN A 292 14.32 -0.42 19.79
C ASN A 292 15.20 0.71 20.35
N ALA A 293 16.04 1.29 19.49
CA ALA A 293 16.92 2.40 19.87
C ALA A 293 16.14 3.61 20.38
N LEU A 294 15.09 4.01 19.64
CA LEU A 294 14.24 5.13 19.99
C LEU A 294 13.64 4.95 21.40
N THR A 295 13.06 3.78 21.66
CA THR A 295 12.47 3.45 22.96
C THR A 295 13.51 3.45 24.08
N LYS A 296 14.69 2.90 23.81
CA LYS A 296 15.82 2.85 24.76
C LYS A 296 16.31 4.26 25.11
N VAL A 297 16.60 5.07 24.09
CA VAL A 297 17.16 6.42 24.26
C VAL A 297 16.21 7.32 25.04
N ILE A 298 14.91 7.33 24.72
CA ILE A 298 13.95 8.18 25.43
C ILE A 298 13.83 7.75 26.91
N ASN A 299 13.85 6.45 27.21
CA ASN A 299 13.85 5.98 28.60
C ASN A 299 15.16 6.32 29.33
N GLU A 300 16.32 6.18 28.70
CA GLU A 300 17.62 6.52 29.29
C GLU A 300 17.73 8.03 29.52
N TYR A 301 17.32 8.85 28.57
CA TYR A 301 17.25 10.30 28.70
C TYR A 301 16.32 10.69 29.88
N GLY A 302 15.12 10.11 29.92
CA GLY A 302 14.16 10.37 30.98
C GLY A 302 14.70 10.03 32.39
N LYS A 303 15.46 8.94 32.52
CA LYS A 303 16.14 8.58 33.77
C LYS A 303 17.27 9.54 34.10
N LYS A 304 18.15 9.84 33.13
CA LYS A 304 19.30 10.72 33.30
C LYS A 304 18.91 12.11 33.80
N PHE A 305 17.79 12.64 33.33
CA PHE A 305 17.30 13.97 33.65
C PHE A 305 16.15 13.98 34.68
N ASN A 306 15.90 12.83 35.37
CA ASN A 306 14.87 12.67 36.40
C ASN A 306 13.45 13.04 35.93
N LEU A 307 13.14 12.79 34.65
CA LEU A 307 11.82 13.02 34.06
C LEU A 307 10.89 11.82 34.25
N ILE A 308 11.44 10.64 34.53
CA ILE A 308 10.71 9.40 34.83
C ILE A 308 11.01 9.04 36.29
N LYS A 309 9.97 8.64 37.04
CA LYS A 309 10.13 8.16 38.41
C LYS A 309 10.75 6.75 38.40
N ASP A 310 11.43 6.42 39.53
CA ASP A 310 11.97 5.07 39.71
C ASP A 310 10.88 4.01 39.58
N GLY A 311 11.14 2.99 38.74
CA GLY A 311 10.18 1.92 38.46
C GLY A 311 9.20 2.21 37.31
N GLU A 312 9.11 3.43 36.80
CA GLU A 312 8.31 3.76 35.62
C GLU A 312 9.11 3.54 34.33
N LYS A 313 8.40 3.14 33.24
CA LYS A 313 8.99 2.93 31.92
C LYS A 313 7.99 3.33 30.84
N LEU A 314 8.47 4.00 29.80
CA LEU A 314 7.74 4.23 28.55
C LEU A 314 7.83 2.98 27.68
N LEU A 315 6.74 2.54 27.13
CA LEU A 315 6.69 1.47 26.12
C LEU A 315 7.01 2.03 24.73
N GLY A 316 7.28 1.14 23.79
CA GLY A 316 7.55 1.52 22.40
C GLY A 316 6.44 2.38 21.78
N ASP A 317 5.19 1.99 21.97
CA ASP A 317 4.04 2.73 21.45
C ASP A 317 3.87 4.11 22.08
N ASP A 318 4.16 4.25 23.38
CA ASP A 318 4.13 5.55 24.04
C ASP A 318 5.13 6.53 23.38
N VAL A 319 6.29 5.99 22.98
CA VAL A 319 7.37 6.79 22.38
C VAL A 319 7.11 7.07 20.90
N ARG A 320 6.36 6.21 20.21
CA ARG A 320 6.10 6.37 18.78
C ARG A 320 4.81 7.13 18.45
N GLU A 321 3.97 7.46 19.44
CA GLU A 321 2.77 8.25 19.22
C GLU A 321 3.11 9.61 18.61
N GLY A 322 2.58 9.89 17.42
CA GLY A 322 2.77 11.14 16.69
C GLY A 322 4.16 11.31 16.06
N ILE A 323 4.89 10.23 15.80
CA ILE A 323 6.16 10.28 15.09
C ILE A 323 5.95 10.13 13.57
N THR A 324 6.67 10.92 12.80
CA THR A 324 6.96 10.65 11.38
C THR A 324 8.44 10.36 11.25
N ALA A 325 8.80 9.19 10.71
CA ALA A 325 10.20 8.79 10.53
C ALA A 325 10.44 8.11 9.18
N ILE A 326 11.57 8.41 8.58
CA ILE A 326 12.12 7.72 7.41
C ILE A 326 13.37 6.98 7.87
N VAL A 327 13.41 5.67 7.62
CA VAL A 327 14.54 4.80 7.95
C VAL A 327 15.11 4.24 6.66
N SER A 328 16.26 4.70 6.23
CA SER A 328 16.91 4.28 4.97
C SER A 328 18.25 3.60 5.27
N VAL A 329 18.43 2.41 4.70
CA VAL A 329 19.72 1.70 4.76
C VAL A 329 20.22 1.38 3.36
N LYS A 330 21.53 1.49 3.18
CA LYS A 330 22.23 1.14 1.94
C LYS A 330 23.23 0.03 2.28
N LEU A 331 23.04 -1.14 1.69
CA LEU A 331 23.77 -2.38 1.98
C LEU A 331 24.38 -2.93 0.69
N THR A 332 25.51 -3.57 0.80
CA THR A 332 26.14 -4.28 -0.32
C THR A 332 25.29 -5.48 -0.75
N GLU A 333 24.76 -6.23 0.22
CA GLU A 333 23.91 -7.39 0.00
C GLU A 333 22.66 -7.28 0.87
N CYS A 334 21.49 -7.10 0.24
CA CYS A 334 20.20 -7.11 0.91
C CYS A 334 19.58 -8.51 0.84
N GLU A 335 19.19 -9.04 1.99
CA GLU A 335 18.40 -10.26 2.12
C GLU A 335 16.95 -9.87 2.39
N PHE A 336 16.05 -10.17 1.45
CA PHE A 336 14.62 -9.90 1.63
C PHE A 336 13.84 -11.17 1.87
N GLU A 337 12.82 -11.07 2.72
CA GLU A 337 11.82 -12.12 2.87
C GLU A 337 10.84 -12.04 1.68
N GLY A 338 10.98 -12.99 0.73
CA GLY A 338 10.11 -13.13 -0.44
C GLY A 338 10.43 -12.21 -1.63
N GLN A 339 9.79 -12.53 -2.76
CA GLN A 339 10.02 -11.87 -4.05
C GLN A 339 9.56 -10.41 -4.09
N THR A 340 8.57 -10.04 -3.29
CA THR A 340 8.02 -8.67 -3.22
C THR A 340 8.94 -7.70 -2.50
N LYS A 341 10.04 -8.18 -1.91
CA LYS A 341 11.03 -7.38 -1.16
C LYS A 341 10.41 -6.54 -0.02
N GLY A 342 9.25 -6.97 0.50
CA GLY A 342 8.49 -6.21 1.49
C GLY A 342 9.15 -6.12 2.85
N ARG A 343 10.08 -7.02 3.19
CA ARG A 343 10.74 -7.07 4.50
C ARG A 343 12.23 -7.36 4.38
N LEU A 344 13.05 -6.56 5.08
CA LEU A 344 14.50 -6.79 5.17
C LEU A 344 14.83 -7.81 6.26
N GLY A 345 15.54 -8.88 5.87
CA GLY A 345 15.90 -10.00 6.75
C GLY A 345 17.27 -9.88 7.44
N ASN A 346 18.23 -9.15 6.88
CA ASN A 346 19.62 -9.02 7.37
C ASN A 346 19.74 -8.84 8.88
N PRO A 347 20.17 -9.84 9.70
CA PRO A 347 20.16 -9.72 11.16
C PRO A 347 21.14 -8.67 11.72
N GLU A 348 22.30 -8.50 11.08
CA GLU A 348 23.37 -7.57 11.49
C GLU A 348 22.93 -6.10 11.41
N VAL A 349 22.02 -5.77 10.49
CA VAL A 349 21.53 -4.41 10.27
C VAL A 349 20.76 -3.90 11.49
N LYS A 350 20.04 -4.78 12.20
CA LYS A 350 19.35 -4.41 13.44
C LYS A 350 20.31 -3.83 14.46
N GLY A 351 21.41 -4.53 14.72
CA GLY A 351 22.42 -4.10 15.71
C GLY A 351 23.14 -2.83 15.29
N PHE A 352 23.45 -2.70 13.99
CA PHE A 352 24.06 -1.51 13.41
C PHE A 352 23.17 -0.27 13.61
N VAL A 353 21.92 -0.34 13.16
CA VAL A 353 20.97 0.78 13.27
C VAL A 353 20.69 1.11 14.74
N GLU A 354 20.49 0.09 15.60
CA GLU A 354 20.23 0.29 17.03
C GLU A 354 21.40 1.03 17.71
N LYS A 355 22.63 0.66 17.43
CA LYS A 355 23.83 1.32 17.99
C LYS A 355 23.93 2.76 17.48
N MET A 356 23.89 2.96 16.18
CA MET A 356 24.04 4.26 15.54
C MET A 356 22.99 5.26 16.04
N VAL A 357 21.71 4.84 16.08
CA VAL A 357 20.62 5.68 16.57
C VAL A 357 20.77 5.96 18.08
N THR A 358 21.11 4.96 18.89
CA THR A 358 21.30 5.14 20.33
C THR A 358 22.35 6.21 20.62
N GLU A 359 23.51 6.15 19.98
CA GLU A 359 24.60 7.10 20.19
C GLU A 359 24.24 8.51 19.71
N LYS A 360 23.78 8.64 18.46
CA LYS A 360 23.56 9.94 17.84
C LYS A 360 22.30 10.66 18.31
N LEU A 361 21.23 9.91 18.57
CA LEU A 361 19.99 10.50 19.09
C LEU A 361 20.18 10.97 20.54
N MET A 362 20.93 10.24 21.36
CA MET A 362 21.24 10.70 22.72
C MET A 362 21.99 12.04 22.68
N CYS A 363 23.04 12.17 21.84
CA CYS A 363 23.77 13.42 21.66
C CYS A 363 22.80 14.56 21.23
N TYR A 364 21.95 14.30 20.22
CA TYR A 364 21.00 15.28 19.74
C TYR A 364 20.06 15.78 20.87
N LEU A 365 19.51 14.87 21.69
CA LEU A 365 18.60 15.23 22.78
C LEU A 365 19.32 16.04 23.87
N GLU A 366 20.59 15.74 24.14
CA GLU A 366 21.40 16.51 25.11
C GLU A 366 21.76 17.90 24.59
N GLU A 367 22.00 18.04 23.29
CA GLU A 367 22.27 19.33 22.62
C GLU A 367 21.01 20.18 22.45
N ASN A 368 19.82 19.55 22.38
CA ASN A 368 18.53 20.21 22.14
C ASN A 368 17.50 19.95 23.25
N PRO A 369 17.70 20.49 24.47
CA PRO A 369 16.85 20.18 25.63
C PRO A 369 15.37 20.55 25.44
N SER A 370 15.06 21.61 24.66
CA SER A 370 13.69 22.01 24.38
C SER A 370 12.96 20.95 23.54
N ALA A 371 13.58 20.50 22.45
CA ALA A 371 13.04 19.44 21.60
C ALA A 371 12.90 18.13 22.40
N ALA A 372 13.93 17.77 23.18
CA ALA A 372 13.89 16.59 24.03
C ALA A 372 12.73 16.63 25.04
N ARG A 373 12.47 17.80 25.65
CA ARG A 373 11.35 17.98 26.57
C ARG A 373 10.01 17.80 25.87
N THR A 374 9.83 18.39 24.69
CA THR A 374 8.61 18.28 23.89
C THR A 374 8.32 16.82 23.52
N ILE A 375 9.34 16.09 23.04
CA ILE A 375 9.24 14.67 22.68
C ILE A 375 8.88 13.84 23.92
N PHE A 376 9.53 14.10 25.04
CA PHE A 376 9.29 13.39 26.29
C PHE A 376 7.88 13.64 26.84
N ASP A 377 7.41 14.88 26.82
CA ASP A 377 6.06 15.25 27.28
C ASP A 377 4.98 14.60 26.41
N LYS A 378 5.19 14.48 25.08
CA LYS A 378 4.33 13.74 24.16
C LYS A 378 4.26 12.26 24.55
N ALA A 379 5.41 11.60 24.73
CA ALA A 379 5.48 10.19 25.12
C ALA A 379 4.85 9.93 26.50
N GLN A 380 5.01 10.85 27.46
CA GLN A 380 4.33 10.75 28.76
C GLN A 380 2.81 10.90 28.65
N ALA A 381 2.33 11.79 27.76
CA ALA A 381 0.90 11.95 27.51
C ALA A 381 0.31 10.68 26.90
N ALA A 382 1.02 10.05 25.95
CA ALA A 382 0.66 8.77 25.37
C ALA A 382 0.58 7.66 26.43
N ARG A 383 1.61 7.54 27.30
CA ARG A 383 1.60 6.59 28.42
C ARG A 383 0.37 6.75 29.31
N ARG A 384 0.08 7.99 29.74
CA ARG A 384 -1.09 8.26 30.59
C ARG A 384 -2.39 7.83 29.92
N ALA A 385 -2.52 8.09 28.62
CA ALA A 385 -3.68 7.66 27.83
C ALA A 385 -3.81 6.13 27.78
N ARG A 386 -2.70 5.43 27.51
CA ARG A 386 -2.64 3.96 27.50
C ARG A 386 -2.99 3.35 28.86
N GLU A 387 -2.44 3.90 29.94
CA GLU A 387 -2.76 3.44 31.31
C GLU A 387 -4.24 3.68 31.66
N ALA A 388 -4.80 4.82 31.26
CA ALA A 388 -6.23 5.10 31.42
C ALA A 388 -7.10 4.13 30.58
N ALA A 389 -6.70 3.84 29.35
CA ALA A 389 -7.36 2.86 28.49
C ALA A 389 -7.31 1.45 29.10
N LYS A 390 -6.15 1.03 29.62
CA LYS A 390 -5.99 -0.25 30.31
C LYS A 390 -6.94 -0.36 31.50
N LYS A 391 -6.99 0.68 32.35
CA LYS A 391 -7.89 0.73 33.50
C LYS A 391 -9.37 0.69 33.10
N ALA A 392 -9.74 1.42 32.05
CA ALA A 392 -11.10 1.40 31.49
C ALA A 392 -11.47 -0.01 30.99
N ARG A 393 -10.55 -0.67 30.29
CA ARG A 393 -10.70 -2.04 29.79
C ARG A 393 -10.85 -3.06 30.93
N GLU A 394 -10.01 -2.97 31.98
CA GLU A 394 -10.12 -3.84 33.16
C GLU A 394 -11.45 -3.64 33.88
N THR A 395 -11.91 -2.40 33.97
CA THR A 395 -13.22 -2.08 34.58
C THR A 395 -14.37 -2.64 33.73
N ALA A 396 -14.29 -2.50 32.41
CA ALA A 396 -15.28 -3.10 31.49
C ALA A 396 -15.28 -4.63 31.60
N ARG A 397 -14.09 -5.28 31.59
CA ARG A 397 -13.96 -6.73 31.78
C ARG A 397 -14.52 -7.22 33.12
N ARG A 398 -14.32 -6.49 34.22
CA ARG A 398 -14.90 -6.83 35.52
C ARG A 398 -16.42 -6.73 35.50
N LYS A 399 -16.98 -5.70 34.86
CA LYS A 399 -18.44 -5.59 34.67
C LYS A 399 -18.99 -6.76 33.84
N THR A 400 -18.32 -7.07 32.72
CA THR A 400 -18.71 -8.19 31.84
C THR A 400 -18.53 -9.56 32.50
N ALA A 401 -17.53 -9.75 33.37
CA ALA A 401 -17.35 -10.99 34.11
C ALA A 401 -18.39 -11.18 35.23
N MET A 402 -18.96 -10.09 35.75
CA MET A 402 -20.07 -10.15 36.72
C MET A 402 -21.43 -10.32 36.05
N GLU A 403 -21.57 -9.92 34.76
CA GLU A 403 -22.81 -10.01 33.98
C GLU A 403 -22.89 -11.27 33.10
N SER A 404 -22.05 -12.28 33.35
CA SER A 404 -21.84 -13.49 32.53
C SER A 404 -21.06 -13.27 31.22
N ALA A 405 -20.37 -14.31 30.79
CA ALA A 405 -19.60 -14.38 29.52
C ALA A 405 -20.54 -14.33 28.29
N SER A 406 -21.36 -13.29 28.16
CA SER A 406 -22.30 -13.18 27.06
C SER A 406 -21.74 -12.30 25.94
N LEU A 407 -21.90 -12.80 24.75
CA LEU A 407 -21.74 -12.05 23.50
C LEU A 407 -22.62 -10.78 23.53
N PRO A 408 -22.31 -9.74 22.74
CA PRO A 408 -23.11 -8.51 22.72
C PRO A 408 -24.60 -8.84 22.58
N GLY A 409 -25.45 -8.28 23.45
CA GLY A 409 -26.87 -8.63 23.50
C GLY A 409 -27.66 -8.40 22.20
N LYS A 410 -27.09 -7.64 21.26
CA LYS A 410 -27.65 -7.45 19.91
C LYS A 410 -27.11 -8.42 18.86
N LEU A 411 -26.05 -9.17 19.15
CA LEU A 411 -25.51 -10.16 18.22
C LEU A 411 -26.48 -11.33 18.06
N ALA A 412 -26.93 -11.57 16.85
CA ALA A 412 -27.57 -12.81 16.49
C ALA A 412 -26.50 -13.76 15.92
N ASP A 413 -25.95 -14.62 16.77
CA ASP A 413 -24.85 -15.52 16.42
C ASP A 413 -25.30 -16.68 15.51
N CYS A 414 -24.35 -17.35 14.86
CA CYS A 414 -24.56 -18.57 14.09
C CYS A 414 -24.25 -19.80 14.94
N SER A 415 -24.74 -20.98 14.50
CA SER A 415 -24.53 -22.22 15.21
C SER A 415 -23.27 -22.99 14.80
N GLU A 416 -22.67 -22.63 13.67
CA GLU A 416 -21.40 -23.20 13.20
C GLU A 416 -20.22 -22.52 13.90
N HIS A 417 -19.14 -23.28 14.13
CA HIS A 417 -17.91 -22.79 14.78
C HIS A 417 -16.67 -22.92 13.91
N ASP A 418 -16.80 -23.49 12.73
CA ASP A 418 -15.72 -23.57 11.75
C ASP A 418 -15.54 -22.19 11.08
N ILE A 419 -14.40 -21.54 11.36
CA ILE A 419 -14.08 -20.21 10.87
C ILE A 419 -14.19 -20.11 9.35
N ASP A 420 -13.73 -21.09 8.62
CA ASP A 420 -13.71 -21.06 7.14
C ASP A 420 -15.13 -21.04 6.55
N ARG A 421 -16.13 -21.44 7.33
CA ARG A 421 -17.52 -21.51 6.92
C ARG A 421 -18.40 -20.40 7.50
N THR A 422 -17.93 -19.72 8.54
CA THR A 422 -18.74 -18.71 9.25
C THR A 422 -18.49 -17.31 8.74
N GLU A 423 -19.53 -16.49 8.77
CA GLU A 423 -19.48 -15.10 8.38
C GLU A 423 -20.34 -14.22 9.28
N ILE A 424 -19.91 -12.98 9.52
CA ILE A 424 -20.66 -11.99 10.29
C ILE A 424 -20.99 -10.80 9.41
N TYR A 425 -22.26 -10.38 9.43
CA TYR A 425 -22.74 -9.15 8.84
C TYR A 425 -22.79 -8.06 9.90
N ILE A 426 -22.03 -6.99 9.68
CA ILE A 426 -22.14 -5.75 10.47
C ILE A 426 -23.09 -4.84 9.73
N VAL A 427 -24.29 -4.64 10.30
CA VAL A 427 -25.43 -4.03 9.63
C VAL A 427 -25.74 -2.65 10.20
N GLU A 428 -26.06 -1.69 9.35
CA GLU A 428 -26.49 -0.36 9.75
C GLU A 428 -27.89 -0.39 10.36
N GLY A 429 -27.97 -0.10 11.67
CA GLY A 429 -29.23 0.09 12.37
C GLY A 429 -30.04 -1.18 12.68
N ASP A 430 -31.02 -1.00 13.53
CA ASP A 430 -31.90 -2.10 14.00
C ASP A 430 -32.91 -2.53 12.94
N SER A 431 -33.36 -1.63 12.05
CA SER A 431 -34.34 -1.94 11.00
C SER A 431 -33.76 -2.95 9.99
N ALA A 432 -32.65 -2.60 9.36
CA ALA A 432 -31.94 -3.51 8.45
C ALA A 432 -31.45 -4.77 9.17
N GLY A 433 -31.02 -4.64 10.44
CA GLY A 433 -30.67 -5.75 11.30
C GLY A 433 -31.83 -6.72 11.56
N GLY A 434 -33.06 -6.26 11.61
CA GLY A 434 -34.27 -7.08 11.73
C GLY A 434 -34.47 -7.97 10.50
N SER A 435 -34.54 -7.36 9.30
CA SER A 435 -34.68 -8.08 8.03
C SER A 435 -33.53 -9.08 7.81
N ALA A 436 -32.30 -8.68 8.13
CA ALA A 436 -31.12 -9.55 8.01
C ALA A 436 -31.18 -10.75 8.98
N LYS A 437 -31.66 -10.56 10.22
CA LYS A 437 -31.81 -11.66 11.20
C LYS A 437 -32.85 -12.68 10.76
N GLU A 438 -33.93 -12.23 10.10
CA GLU A 438 -34.99 -13.11 9.59
C GLU A 438 -34.56 -13.83 8.32
N GLY A 439 -33.86 -13.13 7.38
CA GLY A 439 -33.46 -13.65 6.08
C GLY A 439 -32.22 -14.54 6.08
N ARG A 440 -31.35 -14.47 7.12
CA ARG A 440 -30.05 -15.16 7.17
C ARG A 440 -30.16 -16.70 7.24
N ASP A 441 -29.11 -17.39 6.82
CA ASP A 441 -28.90 -18.77 7.24
C ASP A 441 -28.28 -18.78 8.66
N ARG A 442 -29.10 -19.25 9.62
CA ARG A 442 -28.71 -19.28 11.04
C ARG A 442 -27.56 -20.23 11.35
N LYS A 443 -27.22 -21.12 10.41
CA LYS A 443 -26.16 -22.08 10.60
C LYS A 443 -24.79 -21.42 10.57
N TYR A 444 -24.53 -20.55 9.59
CA TYR A 444 -23.19 -20.01 9.36
C TYR A 444 -23.15 -18.45 9.27
N GLN A 445 -24.30 -17.77 9.29
CA GLN A 445 -24.35 -16.30 9.23
C GLN A 445 -24.74 -15.71 10.58
N ALA A 446 -23.89 -14.82 11.10
CA ALA A 446 -24.15 -14.00 12.27
C ALA A 446 -24.51 -12.56 11.86
N ILE A 447 -25.38 -11.88 12.62
CA ILE A 447 -25.77 -10.49 12.39
C ILE A 447 -25.48 -9.64 13.61
N LEU A 448 -24.74 -8.56 13.41
CA LEU A 448 -24.46 -7.54 14.42
C LEU A 448 -24.99 -6.18 13.96
N PRO A 449 -26.14 -5.72 14.42
CA PRO A 449 -26.61 -4.37 14.13
C PRO A 449 -25.79 -3.33 14.88
N LEU A 450 -25.39 -2.26 14.18
CA LEU A 450 -24.82 -1.07 14.79
C LEU A 450 -25.93 -0.08 15.18
N TRP A 451 -25.70 0.72 16.20
CA TRP A 451 -26.64 1.77 16.60
C TRP A 451 -26.02 3.16 16.45
N GLY A 452 -26.21 3.72 15.25
CA GLY A 452 -25.75 5.05 14.89
C GLY A 452 -24.26 5.11 14.53
N LYS A 453 -23.81 6.29 14.17
CA LYS A 453 -22.44 6.54 13.68
C LYS A 453 -21.39 6.13 14.72
N MET A 454 -20.36 5.44 14.27
CA MET A 454 -19.26 5.00 15.10
C MET A 454 -18.26 6.14 15.37
N LEU A 455 -17.39 5.94 16.34
CA LEU A 455 -16.28 6.85 16.62
C LEU A 455 -15.31 6.89 15.41
N ASN A 456 -14.99 8.10 14.96
CA ASN A 456 -13.86 8.26 14.02
C ASN A 456 -12.55 8.07 14.79
N VAL A 457 -11.94 6.91 14.62
CA VAL A 457 -10.72 6.52 15.34
C VAL A 457 -9.47 7.24 14.85
N GLU A 458 -9.50 7.84 13.66
CA GLU A 458 -8.41 8.66 13.14
C GLU A 458 -8.19 9.93 13.99
N LYS A 459 -9.28 10.47 14.56
CA LYS A 459 -9.29 11.66 15.42
C LYS A 459 -9.25 11.35 16.92
N ALA A 460 -9.32 10.07 17.29
CA ALA A 460 -9.53 9.69 18.67
C ALA A 460 -8.26 9.10 19.27
N ARG A 461 -7.97 9.49 20.51
CA ARG A 461 -6.94 8.85 21.30
C ARG A 461 -7.36 7.42 21.65
N ILE A 462 -6.37 6.55 21.82
CA ILE A 462 -6.56 5.11 22.04
C ILE A 462 -7.43 4.79 23.26
N ASP A 463 -7.35 5.60 24.33
CA ASP A 463 -8.19 5.45 25.52
C ASP A 463 -9.69 5.62 25.22
N LYS A 464 -10.05 6.53 24.33
CA LYS A 464 -11.43 6.73 23.86
C LYS A 464 -11.91 5.59 22.98
N VAL A 465 -11.01 4.97 22.22
CA VAL A 465 -11.34 3.80 21.37
C VAL A 465 -11.70 2.61 22.25
N TYR A 466 -10.88 2.28 23.24
CA TYR A 466 -11.16 1.20 24.20
C TYR A 466 -12.38 1.44 25.10
N GLY A 467 -12.69 2.69 25.39
CA GLY A 467 -13.89 3.06 26.16
C GLY A 467 -15.16 3.22 25.34
N ASN A 468 -15.13 3.02 24.02
CA ASN A 468 -16.25 3.31 23.16
C ASN A 468 -17.30 2.19 23.14
N GLU A 469 -18.52 2.50 23.62
CA GLU A 469 -19.62 1.54 23.72
C GLU A 469 -20.12 1.01 22.37
N LYS A 470 -19.84 1.68 21.26
CA LYS A 470 -20.25 1.25 19.91
C LYS A 470 -19.19 0.37 19.23
N LEU A 471 -17.90 0.59 19.51
CA LEU A 471 -16.80 -0.20 18.95
C LEU A 471 -16.62 -1.53 19.68
N MET A 472 -16.72 -1.53 21.01
CA MET A 472 -16.46 -2.71 21.81
C MET A 472 -17.33 -3.92 21.50
N PRO A 473 -18.63 -3.78 21.15
CA PRO A 473 -19.44 -4.91 20.66
C PRO A 473 -18.89 -5.58 19.38
N VAL A 474 -18.33 -4.80 18.44
CA VAL A 474 -17.68 -5.34 17.24
C VAL A 474 -16.43 -6.15 17.64
N VAL A 475 -15.59 -5.58 18.50
CA VAL A 475 -14.37 -6.26 19.02
C VAL A 475 -14.75 -7.57 19.73
N THR A 476 -15.75 -7.53 20.58
CA THR A 476 -16.20 -8.70 21.35
C THR A 476 -16.82 -9.77 20.44
N ALA A 477 -17.60 -9.37 19.44
CA ALA A 477 -18.17 -10.30 18.48
C ALA A 477 -17.09 -11.02 17.65
N LEU A 478 -16.05 -10.29 17.22
CA LEU A 478 -14.93 -10.86 16.45
C LEU A 478 -14.00 -11.72 17.30
N GLY A 479 -13.85 -11.42 18.58
CA GLY A 479 -13.02 -12.19 19.52
C GLY A 479 -11.51 -11.87 19.52
N THR A 480 -11.02 -11.08 18.56
CA THR A 480 -9.59 -10.87 18.27
C THR A 480 -8.87 -9.88 19.17
N SER A 481 -9.57 -9.08 19.99
CA SER A 481 -9.04 -7.85 20.58
C SER A 481 -8.65 -6.81 19.51
N ILE A 482 -7.94 -5.72 19.90
CA ILE A 482 -7.50 -4.64 19.00
C ILE A 482 -6.09 -4.16 19.34
N GLY A 483 -5.43 -3.52 18.39
CA GLY A 483 -4.11 -2.91 18.54
C GLY A 483 -3.04 -3.96 18.89
N GLU A 484 -2.24 -3.72 19.91
CA GLU A 484 -1.18 -4.64 20.34
C GLU A 484 -1.69 -6.00 20.86
N ASP A 485 -2.92 -6.04 21.39
CA ASP A 485 -3.54 -7.27 21.89
C ASP A 485 -4.28 -8.05 20.77
N PHE A 486 -4.21 -7.57 19.53
CA PHE A 486 -4.88 -8.22 18.41
C PHE A 486 -4.31 -9.62 18.16
N ASP A 487 -5.17 -10.61 18.15
CA ASP A 487 -4.81 -12.01 17.95
C ASP A 487 -5.75 -12.66 16.92
N ILE A 488 -5.24 -12.82 15.70
CA ILE A 488 -6.00 -13.38 14.58
C ILE A 488 -6.46 -14.83 14.85
N SER A 489 -5.72 -15.57 15.67
CA SER A 489 -6.07 -16.96 16.00
C SER A 489 -7.38 -17.10 16.80
N LYS A 490 -7.85 -16.00 17.38
CA LYS A 490 -9.11 -15.92 18.13
C LYS A 490 -10.29 -15.42 17.30
N LEU A 491 -10.07 -15.20 16.00
CA LEU A 491 -11.12 -14.77 15.10
C LEU A 491 -12.24 -15.81 15.07
N ARG A 492 -13.49 -15.33 15.18
CA ARG A 492 -14.67 -16.20 15.24
C ARG A 492 -15.36 -16.41 13.88
N TYR A 493 -15.10 -15.54 12.91
CA TYR A 493 -15.77 -15.55 11.61
C TYR A 493 -14.74 -15.34 10.48
N GLY A 494 -14.73 -16.22 9.49
CA GLY A 494 -13.79 -16.14 8.37
C GLY A 494 -14.06 -14.96 7.44
N LYS A 495 -15.32 -14.50 7.36
CA LYS A 495 -15.69 -13.30 6.60
C LYS A 495 -16.40 -12.30 7.48
N ILE A 496 -15.96 -11.05 7.37
CA ILE A 496 -16.56 -9.89 8.04
C ILE A 496 -17.13 -9.01 6.94
N ILE A 497 -18.46 -8.94 6.87
CA ILE A 497 -19.19 -8.30 5.77
C ILE A 497 -19.85 -7.04 6.29
N ILE A 498 -19.42 -5.88 5.78
CA ILE A 498 -20.04 -4.59 6.07
C ILE A 498 -21.25 -4.44 5.16
N MET A 499 -22.43 -4.30 5.74
CA MET A 499 -23.69 -4.13 5.03
C MET A 499 -24.38 -2.85 5.51
N ALA A 500 -24.25 -1.81 4.71
CA ALA A 500 -24.78 -0.47 4.99
C ALA A 500 -25.64 0.00 3.82
N ASP A 501 -26.53 0.93 4.09
CA ASP A 501 -27.42 1.54 3.10
C ASP A 501 -26.63 2.17 1.93
N ALA A 502 -27.26 2.28 0.78
CA ALA A 502 -26.67 2.84 -0.43
C ALA A 502 -26.72 4.38 -0.47
N ASP A 503 -26.77 5.03 0.69
CA ASP A 503 -26.83 6.48 0.84
C ASP A 503 -25.52 7.06 1.41
N VAL A 504 -25.49 8.38 1.61
CA VAL A 504 -24.33 9.10 2.15
C VAL A 504 -23.99 8.70 3.59
N ASP A 505 -24.98 8.37 4.41
CA ASP A 505 -24.78 7.95 5.81
C ASP A 505 -24.20 6.53 5.87
N GLY A 506 -24.72 5.60 5.06
CA GLY A 506 -24.16 4.26 4.93
C GLY A 506 -22.73 4.26 4.37
N SER A 507 -22.45 5.12 3.40
CA SER A 507 -21.08 5.33 2.89
C SER A 507 -20.14 5.84 3.97
N HIS A 508 -20.59 6.74 4.84
CA HIS A 508 -19.83 7.23 5.99
C HIS A 508 -19.59 6.12 7.02
N ILE A 509 -20.60 5.30 7.34
CA ILE A 509 -20.45 4.17 8.28
C ILE A 509 -19.44 3.14 7.74
N ARG A 510 -19.49 2.82 6.44
CA ARG A 510 -18.49 1.96 5.78
C ARG A 510 -17.07 2.52 5.96
N THR A 511 -16.90 3.81 5.71
CA THR A 511 -15.60 4.48 5.85
C THR A 511 -15.09 4.47 7.29
N LEU A 512 -15.96 4.72 8.28
CA LEU A 512 -15.59 4.64 9.71
C LEU A 512 -15.15 3.24 10.13
N LEU A 513 -15.86 2.20 9.68
CA LEU A 513 -15.51 0.80 9.94
C LEU A 513 -14.19 0.42 9.27
N LEU A 514 -13.98 0.81 8.01
CA LEU A 514 -12.73 0.56 7.31
C LEU A 514 -11.55 1.27 7.99
N THR A 515 -11.74 2.52 8.44
CA THR A 515 -10.74 3.26 9.23
C THR A 515 -10.39 2.50 10.51
N PHE A 516 -11.40 1.99 11.23
CA PHE A 516 -11.21 1.22 12.45
C PHE A 516 -10.43 -0.09 12.18
N PHE A 517 -10.82 -0.86 11.18
CA PHE A 517 -10.10 -2.09 10.81
C PHE A 517 -8.68 -1.80 10.35
N PHE A 518 -8.48 -0.76 9.56
CA PHE A 518 -7.15 -0.37 9.09
C PHE A 518 -6.22 0.04 10.23
N ARG A 519 -6.70 0.83 11.19
CA ARG A 519 -5.86 1.34 12.30
C ARG A 519 -5.64 0.31 13.42
N PHE A 520 -6.63 -0.52 13.73
CA PHE A 520 -6.59 -1.36 14.93
C PHE A 520 -6.65 -2.87 14.67
N MET A 521 -6.98 -3.30 13.46
CA MET A 521 -7.12 -4.71 13.07
C MET A 521 -6.59 -4.96 11.65
N LYS A 522 -5.48 -4.33 11.30
CA LYS A 522 -4.86 -4.38 9.95
C LYS A 522 -4.70 -5.80 9.39
N PRO A 523 -4.34 -6.84 10.20
CA PRO A 523 -4.24 -8.21 9.69
C PRO A 523 -5.55 -8.76 9.09
N LEU A 524 -6.74 -8.28 9.50
CA LEU A 524 -7.99 -8.70 8.89
C LEU A 524 -8.13 -8.26 7.43
N ILE A 525 -7.56 -7.11 7.08
CA ILE A 525 -7.52 -6.62 5.69
C ILE A 525 -6.46 -7.39 4.91
N THR A 526 -5.26 -7.53 5.46
CA THR A 526 -4.14 -8.23 4.79
C THR A 526 -4.47 -9.69 4.49
N ASN A 527 -5.17 -10.37 5.40
CA ASN A 527 -5.61 -11.75 5.21
C ASN A 527 -6.88 -11.87 4.35
N GLY A 528 -7.49 -10.72 3.96
CA GLY A 528 -8.66 -10.70 3.10
C GLY A 528 -9.94 -11.18 3.77
N ASN A 529 -10.12 -10.90 5.06
CA ASN A 529 -11.33 -11.24 5.82
C ASN A 529 -12.45 -10.19 5.69
N ILE A 530 -12.15 -8.97 5.19
CA ILE A 530 -13.11 -7.86 5.14
C ILE A 530 -13.77 -7.78 3.76
N TYR A 531 -15.10 -7.65 3.77
CA TYR A 531 -15.93 -7.54 2.58
C TYR A 531 -16.96 -6.44 2.74
N ILE A 532 -17.44 -5.87 1.62
CA ILE A 532 -18.58 -4.96 1.55
C ILE A 532 -19.67 -5.65 0.74
N ALA A 533 -20.85 -5.78 1.33
CA ALA A 533 -22.03 -6.27 0.63
C ALA A 533 -22.48 -5.25 -0.43
N GLN A 534 -22.93 -5.76 -1.56
CA GLN A 534 -23.45 -4.97 -2.68
C GLN A 534 -24.96 -5.26 -2.85
N PRO A 535 -25.85 -4.58 -2.11
CA PRO A 535 -27.28 -4.73 -2.32
C PRO A 535 -27.70 -4.08 -3.64
N PRO A 536 -28.80 -4.53 -4.28
CA PRO A 536 -29.34 -3.89 -5.48
C PRO A 536 -29.88 -2.49 -5.17
N LEU A 537 -29.75 -1.58 -6.14
CA LEU A 537 -30.28 -0.22 -6.06
C LEU A 537 -31.75 -0.14 -6.50
N PHE A 538 -32.16 -1.04 -7.41
CA PHE A 538 -33.50 -1.02 -7.99
C PHE A 538 -34.10 -2.41 -8.06
N LYS A 539 -35.45 -2.46 -7.92
CA LYS A 539 -36.28 -3.59 -8.26
C LYS A 539 -37.15 -3.19 -9.45
N VAL A 540 -37.01 -3.89 -10.56
CA VAL A 540 -37.83 -3.71 -11.77
C VAL A 540 -38.76 -4.91 -11.86
N PHE A 541 -40.08 -4.69 -11.85
CA PHE A 541 -40.98 -5.80 -11.81
C PHE A 541 -42.23 -5.59 -12.66
N ARG A 542 -42.80 -6.71 -13.09
CA ARG A 542 -44.06 -6.74 -13.83
C ARG A 542 -44.78 -8.04 -13.54
N GLY A 543 -45.86 -7.93 -12.77
CA GLY A 543 -46.60 -9.09 -12.28
C GLY A 543 -45.69 -10.00 -11.46
N LYS A 544 -45.49 -11.24 -11.92
CA LYS A 544 -44.59 -12.21 -11.25
C LYS A 544 -43.12 -12.14 -11.68
N LYS A 545 -42.80 -11.38 -12.74
CA LYS A 545 -41.43 -11.24 -13.19
C LYS A 545 -40.75 -10.11 -12.44
N VAL A 546 -39.67 -10.43 -11.72
CA VAL A 546 -38.86 -9.50 -10.93
C VAL A 546 -37.43 -9.55 -11.43
N ARG A 547 -36.77 -8.39 -11.53
CA ARG A 547 -35.32 -8.22 -11.77
C ARG A 547 -34.77 -7.23 -10.75
N TYR A 548 -33.56 -7.50 -10.27
CA TYR A 548 -32.83 -6.60 -9.39
C TYR A 548 -31.68 -5.99 -10.16
N ALA A 549 -31.55 -4.67 -10.14
CA ALA A 549 -30.50 -3.93 -10.84
C ALA A 549 -29.54 -3.26 -9.83
N PHE A 550 -28.26 -3.35 -10.10
CA PHE A 550 -27.17 -2.82 -9.27
C PHE A 550 -26.59 -1.51 -9.84
N SER A 551 -27.01 -1.12 -11.06
CA SER A 551 -26.66 0.15 -11.69
C SER A 551 -27.85 0.73 -12.46
N ASP A 552 -27.72 2.00 -12.87
CA ASP A 552 -28.73 2.66 -13.71
C ASP A 552 -28.83 2.00 -15.09
N GLU A 553 -27.69 1.56 -15.67
CA GLU A 553 -27.65 0.86 -16.96
C GLU A 553 -28.40 -0.48 -16.89
N GLU A 554 -28.19 -1.25 -15.81
CA GLU A 554 -28.92 -2.50 -15.61
C GLU A 554 -30.43 -2.27 -15.43
N ARG A 555 -30.81 -1.21 -14.69
CA ARG A 555 -32.20 -0.81 -14.54
C ARG A 555 -32.85 -0.53 -15.89
N ASP A 556 -32.20 0.27 -16.71
CA ASP A 556 -32.74 0.68 -18.01
C ASP A 556 -32.84 -0.52 -18.97
N LYS A 557 -31.83 -1.40 -18.96
CA LYS A 557 -31.87 -2.67 -19.67
C LYS A 557 -33.06 -3.54 -19.23
N TYR A 558 -33.31 -3.68 -17.95
CA TYR A 558 -34.43 -4.47 -17.43
C TYR A 558 -35.78 -3.81 -17.67
N ILE A 559 -35.86 -2.49 -17.73
CA ILE A 559 -37.06 -1.76 -18.18
C ILE A 559 -37.37 -2.14 -19.62
N ASP A 560 -36.38 -2.14 -20.50
CA ASP A 560 -36.57 -2.50 -21.91
C ASP A 560 -36.95 -3.97 -22.08
N GLU A 561 -36.29 -4.89 -21.37
CA GLU A 561 -36.62 -6.33 -21.39
C GLU A 561 -38.04 -6.66 -20.92
N LEU A 562 -38.55 -5.92 -19.94
CA LEU A 562 -39.86 -6.15 -19.36
C LEU A 562 -40.99 -5.28 -19.98
N THR A 563 -40.63 -4.35 -20.85
CA THR A 563 -41.59 -3.56 -21.64
C THR A 563 -42.23 -4.47 -22.70
N THR A 564 -43.54 -4.42 -22.81
CA THR A 564 -44.26 -5.25 -23.80
C THR A 564 -44.25 -4.61 -25.18
N GLU A 565 -44.56 -5.44 -26.20
CA GLU A 565 -44.81 -5.00 -27.59
C GLU A 565 -45.87 -3.86 -27.71
N ASN A 566 -46.76 -3.76 -26.73
CA ASN A 566 -47.79 -2.68 -26.64
C ASN A 566 -47.27 -1.43 -25.91
N GLY A 567 -45.98 -1.33 -25.56
CA GLY A 567 -45.37 -0.16 -24.94
C GLY A 567 -45.65 0.04 -23.43
N SER A 568 -46.26 -0.94 -22.76
CA SER A 568 -46.50 -0.85 -21.30
C SER A 568 -45.21 -1.13 -20.54
N LYS A 569 -44.73 -0.15 -19.78
CA LYS A 569 -43.49 -0.21 -18.98
C LYS A 569 -43.69 -1.00 -17.68
N PRO A 570 -42.62 -1.66 -17.16
CA PRO A 570 -42.61 -2.26 -15.83
C PRO A 570 -42.63 -1.19 -14.73
N GLU A 571 -42.97 -1.59 -13.52
CA GLU A 571 -42.80 -0.77 -12.31
C GLU A 571 -41.35 -0.83 -11.85
N VAL A 572 -40.83 0.30 -11.35
CA VAL A 572 -39.50 0.44 -10.83
C VAL A 572 -39.57 0.96 -9.41
N GLN A 573 -38.99 0.22 -8.47
CA GLN A 573 -38.82 0.63 -7.09
C GLN A 573 -37.33 0.88 -6.85
N ARG A 574 -36.95 2.10 -6.41
CA ARG A 574 -35.61 2.40 -5.91
C ARG A 574 -35.56 2.09 -4.43
N TYR A 575 -34.55 1.31 -4.00
CA TYR A 575 -34.27 1.09 -2.59
C TYR A 575 -33.42 2.25 -2.05
N LYS A 576 -33.90 2.92 -1.00
CA LYS A 576 -33.14 3.97 -0.29
C LYS A 576 -32.33 3.41 0.86
N GLY A 577 -32.76 2.27 1.41
CA GLY A 577 -32.07 1.59 2.48
C GLY A 577 -32.45 0.11 2.58
N LEU A 578 -31.60 -0.66 3.24
CA LEU A 578 -31.76 -2.11 3.47
C LEU A 578 -33.04 -2.45 4.27
N GLY A 579 -33.50 -1.51 5.10
CA GLY A 579 -34.75 -1.67 5.87
C GLY A 579 -36.03 -1.67 5.02
N GLU A 580 -35.94 -1.28 3.73
CA GLU A 580 -37.05 -1.34 2.78
C GLU A 580 -37.17 -2.71 2.09
N MET A 581 -36.18 -3.58 2.28
CA MET A 581 -36.14 -4.93 1.70
C MET A 581 -36.77 -5.94 2.67
N ASP A 582 -37.68 -6.77 2.15
CA ASP A 582 -38.17 -7.92 2.88
C ASP A 582 -37.04 -8.95 3.13
N PRO A 583 -37.13 -9.78 4.18
CA PRO A 583 -36.11 -10.78 4.50
C PRO A 583 -35.76 -11.71 3.33
N GLU A 584 -36.75 -12.14 2.53
CA GLU A 584 -36.53 -12.97 1.34
C GLU A 584 -35.74 -12.23 0.24
N GLN A 585 -36.09 -10.96 0.00
CA GLN A 585 -35.38 -10.14 -0.99
C GLN A 585 -33.93 -9.91 -0.58
N LEU A 586 -33.70 -9.62 0.70
CA LEU A 586 -32.35 -9.41 1.24
C LEU A 586 -31.51 -10.71 1.16
N TRP A 587 -32.15 -11.85 1.42
CA TRP A 587 -31.51 -13.15 1.23
C TRP A 587 -31.11 -13.38 -0.24
N GLU A 588 -32.09 -13.32 -1.15
CA GLU A 588 -31.87 -13.65 -2.57
C GLU A 588 -30.82 -12.78 -3.25
N THR A 589 -30.73 -11.51 -2.86
CA THR A 589 -29.89 -10.52 -3.57
C THR A 589 -28.55 -10.25 -2.90
N THR A 590 -28.48 -10.37 -1.54
CA THR A 590 -27.35 -9.81 -0.78
C THR A 590 -26.70 -10.80 0.18
N MET A 591 -27.45 -11.79 0.68
CA MET A 591 -26.94 -12.69 1.72
C MET A 591 -26.71 -14.13 1.25
N ASN A 592 -27.40 -14.60 0.21
CA ASN A 592 -27.23 -15.94 -0.32
C ASN A 592 -25.85 -16.09 -1.01
N PRO A 593 -24.99 -17.01 -0.53
CA PRO A 593 -23.65 -17.20 -1.10
C PRO A 593 -23.60 -17.51 -2.60
N GLU A 594 -24.68 -18.07 -3.17
CA GLU A 594 -24.73 -18.44 -4.59
C GLU A 594 -25.07 -17.27 -5.52
N THR A 595 -25.76 -16.25 -5.00
CA THR A 595 -26.32 -15.16 -5.84
C THR A 595 -25.81 -13.77 -5.49
N ARG A 596 -25.25 -13.59 -4.28
CA ARG A 596 -24.78 -12.29 -3.77
C ARG A 596 -23.53 -11.81 -4.48
N THR A 597 -23.40 -10.50 -4.60
CA THR A 597 -22.18 -9.81 -4.99
C THR A 597 -21.55 -9.14 -3.77
N MET A 598 -20.23 -9.30 -3.60
CA MET A 598 -19.47 -8.68 -2.52
C MET A 598 -18.16 -8.12 -3.06
N LEU A 599 -17.77 -6.95 -2.55
CA LEU A 599 -16.46 -6.38 -2.80
C LEU A 599 -15.49 -6.84 -1.70
N LYS A 600 -14.44 -7.58 -2.06
CA LYS A 600 -13.37 -7.95 -1.13
C LYS A 600 -12.43 -6.75 -0.96
N ILE A 601 -12.15 -6.39 0.28
CA ILE A 601 -11.22 -5.31 0.58
C ILE A 601 -9.79 -5.86 0.58
N ASN A 602 -8.97 -5.33 -0.31
CA ASN A 602 -7.55 -5.62 -0.41
C ASN A 602 -6.76 -4.35 -0.13
N MET A 603 -5.55 -4.52 0.37
CA MET A 603 -4.63 -3.42 0.60
C MET A 603 -3.43 -3.61 -0.34
N GLU A 604 -3.47 -2.91 -1.46
CA GLU A 604 -2.41 -2.98 -2.48
C GLU A 604 -1.21 -2.10 -2.10
N ASP A 605 -1.49 -0.94 -1.51
CA ASP A 605 -0.49 0.04 -1.05
C ASP A 605 -0.86 0.56 0.34
N ALA A 606 -0.10 0.12 1.35
CA ALA A 606 -0.35 0.50 2.75
C ALA A 606 -0.06 1.99 3.00
N VAL A 607 0.87 2.59 2.26
CA VAL A 607 1.21 4.03 2.40
C VAL A 607 0.11 4.88 1.81
N LYS A 608 -0.35 4.57 0.60
CA LYS A 608 -1.46 5.27 -0.04
C LYS A 608 -2.76 5.14 0.78
N ALA A 609 -3.01 3.96 1.36
CA ALA A 609 -4.16 3.76 2.24
C ALA A 609 -4.04 4.64 3.51
N ASP A 610 -2.86 4.68 4.15
CA ASP A 610 -2.61 5.52 5.32
C ASP A 610 -2.81 7.01 5.01
N GLU A 611 -2.26 7.51 3.91
CA GLU A 611 -2.47 8.88 3.46
C GLU A 611 -3.96 9.18 3.23
N THR A 612 -4.66 8.29 2.52
CA THR A 612 -6.07 8.47 2.20
C THR A 612 -6.92 8.54 3.47
N PHE A 613 -6.70 7.63 4.44
CA PHE A 613 -7.41 7.68 5.72
C PHE A 613 -7.08 8.95 6.51
N THR A 614 -5.81 9.36 6.56
CA THR A 614 -5.38 10.60 7.24
C THR A 614 -6.02 11.83 6.61
N ILE A 615 -6.03 11.95 5.28
CA ILE A 615 -6.62 13.08 4.57
C ILE A 615 -8.14 13.13 4.76
N LEU A 616 -8.82 12.01 4.50
CA LEU A 616 -10.28 11.98 4.49
C LEU A 616 -10.88 11.95 5.90
N MET A 617 -10.26 11.26 6.85
CA MET A 617 -10.80 11.02 8.19
C MET A 617 -10.11 11.83 9.28
N GLY A 618 -8.96 12.47 9.00
CA GLY A 618 -8.20 13.30 9.95
C GLY A 618 -8.90 14.61 10.32
N ASP A 619 -8.28 15.37 11.23
CA ASP A 619 -8.85 16.63 11.75
C ASP A 619 -8.73 17.80 10.77
N LYS A 620 -7.73 17.79 9.90
CA LYS A 620 -7.40 18.91 9.02
C LYS A 620 -8.38 18.99 7.84
N VAL A 621 -8.97 20.18 7.67
CA VAL A 621 -9.99 20.43 6.63
C VAL A 621 -9.33 20.74 5.28
N GLY A 622 -8.19 21.44 5.28
CA GLY A 622 -7.49 21.86 4.07
C GLY A 622 -7.16 20.69 3.13
N PRO A 623 -6.33 19.72 3.56
CA PRO A 623 -5.97 18.56 2.73
C PRO A 623 -7.18 17.76 2.22
N ARG A 624 -8.25 17.66 3.02
CA ARG A 624 -9.49 17.01 2.59
C ARG A 624 -10.20 17.79 1.50
N ARG A 625 -10.27 19.11 1.60
CA ARG A 625 -10.85 19.98 0.57
C ARG A 625 -10.09 19.82 -0.74
N ASP A 626 -8.75 19.95 -0.67
CA ASP A 626 -7.88 19.86 -1.84
C ASP A 626 -8.03 18.49 -2.52
N PHE A 627 -8.13 17.40 -1.73
CA PHE A 627 -8.41 16.05 -2.26
C PHE A 627 -9.76 15.98 -2.96
N ILE A 628 -10.82 16.52 -2.36
CA ILE A 628 -12.17 16.52 -2.96
C ILE A 628 -12.18 17.34 -4.25
N GLU A 629 -11.61 18.53 -4.26
CA GLU A 629 -11.54 19.40 -5.44
C GLU A 629 -10.76 18.75 -6.58
N SER A 630 -9.61 18.12 -6.29
CA SER A 630 -8.77 17.45 -7.27
C SER A 630 -9.46 16.22 -7.89
N ASN A 631 -10.28 15.51 -7.10
CA ASN A 631 -10.96 14.28 -7.54
C ASN A 631 -12.43 14.51 -7.96
N ALA A 632 -12.95 15.74 -7.89
CA ALA A 632 -14.36 16.03 -8.21
C ALA A 632 -14.75 15.61 -9.63
N ARG A 633 -13.82 15.65 -10.60
CA ARG A 633 -14.04 15.25 -11.99
C ARG A 633 -14.29 13.74 -12.19
N TYR A 634 -13.92 12.91 -11.20
CA TYR A 634 -14.11 11.45 -11.26
C TYR A 634 -15.40 10.99 -10.58
N VAL A 635 -16.20 11.92 -10.06
CA VAL A 635 -17.47 11.60 -9.40
C VAL A 635 -18.54 11.44 -10.47
N GLU A 636 -18.98 10.22 -10.72
CA GLU A 636 -19.99 9.90 -11.73
C GLU A 636 -21.44 10.00 -11.19
N ASN A 637 -21.64 9.73 -9.90
CA ASN A 637 -22.96 9.71 -9.27
C ASN A 637 -22.98 10.60 -8.02
N LEU A 638 -23.50 11.81 -8.14
CA LEU A 638 -23.86 12.64 -7.01
C LEU A 638 -25.30 12.32 -6.62
N ASP A 639 -25.50 11.80 -5.40
CA ASP A 639 -26.83 11.69 -4.78
C ASP A 639 -27.23 13.09 -4.29
N VAL A 640 -27.94 13.85 -5.16
CA VAL A 640 -28.39 15.22 -4.90
C VAL A 640 -29.86 15.22 -4.57
#